data_6ba97f75d301b2a7613f517b239b87a1
#
_entry.id   6ba97f75d301b2a7613f517b239b87a1
#
_cell.length_a   1.000
_cell.length_b   1.000
_cell.length_c   1.000
_cell.angle_alpha   90.00
_cell.angle_beta   90.00
_cell.angle_gamma   90.00
#
_symmetry.space_group_name_H-M   'P 1'
#
loop_
_entity.id
_entity.type
_entity.pdbx_description
1 polymer ?
#
loop_
_entity_poly.entity_id
_entity_poly.type
_entity_poly.pdbx_seq_one_letter_code
_entity_poly.pdbx_strand_id
1 'polypeptide(L)'
;MRLFTTSVFCIVYIVSWSQNTTQTGATDSLTIKYLDEVTLYASRIPEKILQSPVSVEKVNGSYFRNSPAPSFFDALENVKGVQMITPSFGFRILNTRGFANTTNVRFAQLADGMDVQSPHIGSPIGSALGPGDLDIENVEILPGVTSALYGMNTINGLANISTKNPFTSPGFSFMQKTGVTHISDADSDPKIFSETSFRFAHVINNHFAFKINATYAKGYDWIADNYADQNPSANASTQLTGADNPGADPINSYGNESSDRKTISLQGKNYVVARTGYLEKEVVDYSLQNIKADAGIYYKFHNKSIIAYTFHFALLDNVYQRSNRFRLQNYFLQQHAIQFQTPSLQAKLYFNNENTGKSYNLRSMAENIDRDYKPDTKWYQDYTTGFNTAFTGGAAIADAHRQARVIADAGRYQPGTDAFNQTLEKLKNINNWDEGAALRVKAGFVQAEAQWHLTEGVLNELKKKTGIELLTGFDHRTYIIVPDGNYFINPKKGKEYDNIYYSKTGGFVSISKTLSGNKLKFGAIIRGDKNDYFKTLFNPRFTLVYSPVYRHNFRFSFQSGYRYPIIFEAYSNVNSGGVKRVGGLPVMSNGIFENAWLQSSITTFQAAVLNDINQNGLSKTAAIEKNKTLLKKNPYTYIQPEHVNAFEVGYKGVFVRGKLFLDADIYFNNYRSFIAQANMNVPNTSVTDSIPYYLYDKTKQSPYRMWTNSQTIVHNYGMSAGITYRFIKDYLLRTNVTYSKLKKSINEDGLEDGFNTPEWMTNATISNEKIYKTFGAAVTFRWQSKYLCQSFLVIADVPAYATIDAQISYQFAKTNAGIKLGASNLFNHYYYSIAGGPHIGGFYYVTVTFHTK
;
A
#
# COMPACT_ATOMS: atom_id res chain seq x y z
N MET A 1 -13.53 29.20 9.37
CA MET A 1 -13.06 29.99 8.20
C MET A 1 -12.55 31.39 8.55
N ARG A 2 -13.15 32.16 9.47
CA ARG A 2 -12.65 33.50 9.85
C ARG A 2 -11.36 33.54 10.66
N LEU A 3 -11.03 32.51 11.47
CA LEU A 3 -9.76 32.45 12.22
C LEU A 3 -8.55 32.13 11.34
N PHE A 4 -8.75 31.41 10.24
CA PHE A 4 -7.66 31.01 9.33
C PHE A 4 -7.21 32.17 8.43
N THR A 5 -8.12 33.04 8.02
CA THR A 5 -7.80 34.24 7.22
C THR A 5 -7.01 35.28 8.03
N THR A 6 -7.29 35.42 9.32
CA THR A 6 -6.59 36.38 10.19
C THR A 6 -5.15 35.92 10.50
N SER A 7 -4.92 34.62 10.66
CA SER A 7 -3.58 34.08 10.91
C SER A 7 -2.66 34.16 9.69
N VAL A 8 -3.18 33.98 8.50
CA VAL A 8 -2.40 34.11 7.25
C VAL A 8 -2.04 35.56 6.97
N PHE A 9 -2.94 36.50 7.27
CA PHE A 9 -2.65 37.93 7.12
C PHE A 9 -1.65 38.46 8.14
N CYS A 10 -1.64 37.97 9.37
CA CYS A 10 -0.60 38.33 10.37
C CYS A 10 0.79 37.86 9.98
N ILE A 11 0.91 36.67 9.35
CA ILE A 11 2.21 36.15 8.87
C ILE A 11 2.73 36.99 7.70
N VAL A 12 1.87 37.46 6.81
CA VAL A 12 2.25 38.34 5.67
C VAL A 12 2.65 39.73 6.16
N TYR A 13 2.02 40.28 7.20
CA TYR A 13 2.33 41.60 7.76
C TYR A 13 3.68 41.65 8.50
N ILE A 14 4.08 40.53 9.18
CA ILE A 14 5.38 40.44 9.85
C ILE A 14 6.55 40.35 8.87
N VAL A 15 6.31 39.80 7.66
CA VAL A 15 7.36 39.68 6.61
C VAL A 15 7.62 41.01 5.90
N SER A 16 6.65 41.92 5.83
CA SER A 16 6.81 43.21 5.12
C SER A 16 7.57 44.28 5.88
N TRP A 17 7.84 44.13 7.15
CA TRP A 17 8.57 45.13 7.97
C TRP A 17 10.08 44.84 8.14
N SER A 18 10.64 43.79 7.49
CA SER A 18 12.03 43.37 7.60
C SER A 18 12.95 43.78 6.43
N GLN A 19 12.55 44.73 5.60
CA GLN A 19 13.29 45.04 4.35
C GLN A 19 14.13 46.31 4.40
N ASN A 20 14.70 46.72 5.53
CA ASN A 20 15.74 47.75 5.52
C ASN A 20 16.77 47.50 6.62
N THR A 21 17.90 46.91 6.26
CA THR A 21 19.24 47.27 6.82
C THR A 21 20.35 46.58 6.05
N THR A 22 21.34 47.35 5.80
CA THR A 22 22.61 47.22 5.05
C THR A 22 23.43 45.95 5.34
N GLN A 23 24.10 45.51 4.27
CA GLN A 23 25.13 44.44 4.25
C GLN A 23 26.24 44.64 5.27
N THR A 24 26.56 43.63 6.05
CA THR A 24 27.94 43.29 6.51
C THR A 24 27.99 41.83 6.95
N GLY A 25 28.99 41.08 6.49
CA GLY A 25 29.51 39.88 7.18
C GLY A 25 29.13 38.54 6.61
N ALA A 26 29.99 37.98 5.81
CA ALA A 26 30.01 36.63 5.32
C ALA A 26 30.21 35.62 6.46
N THR A 27 29.17 34.88 6.86
CA THR A 27 29.30 33.59 7.59
C THR A 27 28.02 32.73 7.66
N ASP A 28 27.05 32.91 6.76
CA ASP A 28 25.78 32.14 6.86
C ASP A 28 25.42 31.39 5.57
N SER A 29 26.42 30.90 4.83
CA SER A 29 26.22 30.38 3.46
C SER A 29 25.85 28.88 3.35
N LEU A 30 25.98 28.07 4.40
CA LEU A 30 25.90 26.60 4.29
C LEU A 30 24.49 26.07 4.00
N THR A 31 23.44 26.63 4.61
CA THR A 31 22.05 26.13 4.37
C THR A 31 21.50 26.60 3.03
N ILE A 32 21.86 27.82 2.62
CA ILE A 32 21.50 28.40 1.34
C ILE A 32 22.15 27.63 0.19
N LYS A 33 23.44 27.33 0.33
CA LYS A 33 24.23 26.58 -0.63
C LYS A 33 23.67 25.16 -0.81
N TYR A 34 23.23 24.52 0.29
CA TYR A 34 22.64 23.19 0.27
C TYR A 34 21.37 23.12 -0.59
N LEU A 35 20.41 24.04 -0.45
CA LEU A 35 19.16 24.02 -1.22
C LEU A 35 19.36 24.37 -2.71
N ASP A 36 20.34 25.22 -3.04
CA ASP A 36 20.69 25.52 -4.42
C ASP A 36 21.47 24.39 -5.10
N GLU A 37 22.14 23.53 -4.30
CA GLU A 37 22.95 22.41 -4.79
C GLU A 37 22.19 21.07 -4.82
N VAL A 38 20.97 20.98 -4.21
CA VAL A 38 20.20 19.73 -4.22
C VAL A 38 19.69 19.45 -5.63
N THR A 39 20.28 18.45 -6.24
CA THR A 39 19.90 17.95 -7.57
C THR A 39 18.92 16.81 -7.42
N LEU A 40 17.81 16.88 -8.15
CA LEU A 40 16.80 15.82 -8.27
C LEU A 40 17.09 14.95 -9.48
N TYR A 41 16.81 13.67 -9.37
CA TYR A 41 16.87 12.72 -10.48
C TYR A 41 15.49 12.16 -10.84
N ALA A 42 14.50 12.46 -10.02
CA ALA A 42 13.14 11.98 -10.22
C ALA A 42 12.43 12.57 -11.46
N SER A 43 12.92 13.66 -12.01
CA SER A 43 12.49 14.17 -13.33
C SER A 43 13.20 13.48 -14.49
N ARG A 44 14.05 12.48 -14.21
CA ARG A 44 14.96 11.80 -15.15
C ARG A 44 16.00 12.74 -15.80
N ILE A 45 15.99 14.01 -15.48
CA ILE A 45 16.97 15.03 -15.82
C ILE A 45 17.44 15.67 -14.51
N PRO A 46 18.76 15.84 -14.30
CA PRO A 46 19.25 16.55 -13.13
C PRO A 46 18.72 17.98 -13.07
N GLU A 47 17.96 18.33 -12.04
CA GLU A 47 17.42 19.69 -11.86
C GLU A 47 17.42 20.13 -10.39
N LYS A 48 17.44 21.43 -10.18
CA LYS A 48 17.42 21.99 -8.83
C LYS A 48 16.06 21.80 -8.17
N ILE A 49 16.01 21.38 -6.91
CA ILE A 49 14.76 21.14 -6.16
C ILE A 49 13.83 22.36 -6.14
N LEU A 50 14.39 23.58 -6.08
CA LEU A 50 13.62 24.81 -6.09
C LEU A 50 12.89 25.04 -7.42
N GLN A 51 13.44 24.57 -8.53
CA GLN A 51 12.91 24.75 -9.89
C GLN A 51 12.22 23.50 -10.43
N SER A 52 11.94 22.52 -9.57
CA SER A 52 11.20 21.32 -10.00
C SER A 52 9.81 21.69 -10.50
N PRO A 53 9.41 21.21 -11.69
CA PRO A 53 8.12 21.55 -12.27
C PRO A 53 6.94 20.78 -11.65
N VAL A 54 7.21 19.89 -10.71
CA VAL A 54 6.22 19.11 -9.94
C VAL A 54 6.60 19.08 -8.48
N SER A 55 5.65 18.70 -7.63
CA SER A 55 5.93 18.40 -6.23
C SER A 55 6.95 17.28 -6.15
N VAL A 56 8.00 17.52 -5.37
CA VAL A 56 9.00 16.51 -5.05
C VAL A 56 9.61 16.82 -3.69
N GLU A 57 9.71 15.78 -2.88
CA GLU A 57 10.39 15.80 -1.59
C GLU A 57 11.69 15.00 -1.70
N LYS A 58 12.79 15.54 -1.22
CA LYS A 58 14.07 14.82 -1.15
C LYS A 58 14.59 14.82 0.27
N VAL A 59 14.82 13.64 0.80
CA VAL A 59 15.39 13.43 2.13
C VAL A 59 16.68 12.61 2.01
N ASN A 60 17.64 12.92 2.84
CA ASN A 60 18.99 12.34 2.78
C ASN A 60 19.42 11.76 4.15
N GLY A 61 20.64 11.25 4.22
CA GLY A 61 21.17 10.63 5.43
C GLY A 61 21.09 11.51 6.70
N SER A 62 21.20 12.85 6.59
CA SER A 62 21.07 13.75 7.74
C SER A 62 19.62 13.80 8.24
N TYR A 63 18.64 13.75 7.35
CA TYR A 63 17.23 13.68 7.71
C TYR A 63 16.95 12.43 8.55
N PHE A 64 17.47 11.27 8.12
CA PHE A 64 17.24 10.00 8.82
C PHE A 64 17.93 9.95 10.18
N ARG A 65 19.15 10.47 10.29
CA ARG A 65 19.84 10.56 11.61
C ARG A 65 19.11 11.44 12.61
N ASN A 66 18.47 12.51 12.13
CA ASN A 66 17.73 13.47 12.96
C ASN A 66 16.28 13.08 13.21
N SER A 67 15.85 11.95 12.70
CA SER A 67 14.50 11.44 12.92
C SER A 67 14.48 10.46 14.11
N PRO A 68 13.50 10.56 15.02
CA PRO A 68 13.31 9.57 16.07
C PRO A 68 12.71 8.26 15.57
N ALA A 69 12.44 8.15 14.27
CA ALA A 69 11.95 6.93 13.67
C ALA A 69 12.97 5.78 13.77
N PRO A 70 12.51 4.52 13.91
CA PRO A 70 13.38 3.37 14.08
C PRO A 70 14.16 2.98 12.80
N SER A 71 13.64 3.29 11.61
CA SER A 71 14.31 3.04 10.32
C SER A 71 14.22 4.26 9.39
N PHE A 72 14.99 4.23 8.30
CA PHE A 72 14.86 5.26 7.26
C PHE A 72 13.45 5.27 6.65
N PHE A 73 12.87 4.07 6.46
CA PHE A 73 11.58 3.94 5.84
C PHE A 73 10.45 4.48 6.72
N ASP A 74 10.52 4.23 8.04
CA ASP A 74 9.59 4.80 9.02
C ASP A 74 9.68 6.33 9.08
N ALA A 75 10.89 6.89 8.90
CA ALA A 75 11.09 8.33 8.86
C ALA A 75 10.37 9.03 7.70
N LEU A 76 10.05 8.31 6.62
CA LEU A 76 9.31 8.85 5.47
C LEU A 76 7.89 9.28 5.82
N GLU A 77 7.30 8.75 6.90
CA GLU A 77 5.98 9.18 7.40
C GLU A 77 5.95 10.68 7.76
N ASN A 78 7.10 11.25 8.12
CA ASN A 78 7.21 12.66 8.49
C ASN A 78 7.42 13.59 7.27
N VAL A 79 7.46 13.05 6.05
CA VAL A 79 7.61 13.82 4.81
C VAL A 79 6.27 14.41 4.38
N LYS A 80 6.27 15.63 3.86
CA LYS A 80 5.07 16.33 3.39
C LYS A 80 4.30 15.48 2.35
N GLY A 81 2.99 15.35 2.54
CA GLY A 81 2.10 14.65 1.61
C GLY A 81 2.18 13.13 1.65
N VAL A 82 2.97 12.56 2.55
CA VAL A 82 3.11 11.11 2.73
C VAL A 82 2.10 10.61 3.75
N GLN A 83 1.43 9.53 3.41
CA GLN A 83 0.64 8.69 4.31
C GLN A 83 1.32 7.33 4.45
N MET A 84 1.41 6.83 5.67
CA MET A 84 1.98 5.53 5.97
C MET A 84 0.93 4.61 6.58
N ILE A 85 0.80 3.38 6.07
CA ILE A 85 -0.01 2.33 6.66
C ILE A 85 0.94 1.28 7.24
N THR A 86 0.62 0.77 8.43
CA THR A 86 1.38 -0.26 9.13
C THR A 86 0.57 -1.56 9.21
N PRO A 87 0.65 -2.44 8.22
CA PRO A 87 -0.02 -3.75 8.26
C PRO A 87 0.76 -4.79 9.07
N SER A 88 2.02 -4.51 9.41
CA SER A 88 2.96 -5.38 10.11
C SER A 88 4.01 -4.52 10.83
N PHE A 89 4.63 -5.04 11.89
CA PHE A 89 5.81 -4.40 12.47
C PHE A 89 7.01 -4.47 11.50
N GLY A 90 7.11 -5.53 10.71
CA GLY A 90 8.25 -5.78 9.85
C GLY A 90 8.27 -4.96 8.56
N PHE A 91 7.17 -4.34 8.18
CA PHE A 91 7.11 -3.45 7.00
C PHE A 91 5.91 -2.51 7.05
N ARG A 92 6.06 -1.37 6.37
CA ARG A 92 5.01 -0.36 6.21
C ARG A 92 4.76 -0.06 4.74
N ILE A 93 3.60 0.46 4.41
CA ILE A 93 3.19 0.81 3.04
C ILE A 93 3.13 2.31 2.91
N LEU A 94 3.87 2.84 1.95
CA LEU A 94 3.95 4.26 1.64
C LEU A 94 2.93 4.63 0.56
N ASN A 95 2.27 5.76 0.73
CA ASN A 95 1.30 6.31 -0.21
C ASN A 95 1.32 7.84 -0.23
N THR A 96 0.75 8.44 -1.29
CA THR A 96 0.51 9.87 -1.39
C THR A 96 -0.85 10.14 -2.05
N ARG A 97 -1.49 11.28 -1.73
CA ARG A 97 -2.69 11.81 -2.40
C ARG A 97 -3.89 10.86 -2.47
N GLY A 98 -4.14 10.08 -1.42
CA GLY A 98 -5.33 9.24 -1.33
C GLY A 98 -5.17 7.83 -1.88
N PHE A 99 -6.24 7.02 -1.77
CA PHE A 99 -6.30 5.61 -2.19
C PHE A 99 -5.25 4.73 -1.50
N ALA A 100 -5.05 4.98 -0.21
CA ALA A 100 -4.13 4.21 0.59
C ALA A 100 -4.67 2.81 0.85
N ASN A 101 -3.90 1.82 0.44
CA ASN A 101 -4.25 0.42 0.62
C ASN A 101 -2.97 -0.37 0.94
N THR A 102 -3.11 -1.45 1.65
CA THR A 102 -2.01 -2.38 1.94
C THR A 102 -1.48 -3.07 0.67
N THR A 103 -2.28 -3.11 -0.40
CA THR A 103 -1.86 -3.47 -1.75
C THR A 103 -1.90 -2.20 -2.62
N ASN A 104 -0.87 -1.37 -2.52
CA ASN A 104 -0.86 -0.05 -3.15
C ASN A 104 -0.41 -0.11 -4.62
N VAL A 105 -1.29 -0.55 -5.50
CA VAL A 105 -1.04 -0.75 -6.94
C VAL A 105 -0.95 0.55 -7.75
N ARG A 106 -1.20 1.71 -7.12
CA ARG A 106 -1.17 3.04 -7.76
C ARG A 106 0.09 3.83 -7.43
N PHE A 107 0.93 3.30 -6.53
CA PHE A 107 2.17 3.90 -6.08
C PHE A 107 3.35 2.99 -6.41
N ALA A 108 4.40 3.52 -7.04
CA ALA A 108 5.60 2.76 -7.32
C ALA A 108 6.72 3.08 -6.33
N GLN A 109 7.52 2.08 -6.01
CA GLN A 109 8.74 2.21 -5.22
C GLN A 109 9.90 1.66 -6.04
N LEU A 110 10.95 2.47 -6.16
CA LEU A 110 12.15 2.15 -6.91
C LEU A 110 13.37 2.10 -5.98
N ALA A 111 14.29 1.20 -6.27
CA ALA A 111 15.65 1.22 -5.75
C ALA A 111 16.60 1.46 -6.92
N ASP A 112 17.40 2.53 -6.85
CA ASP A 112 18.27 2.99 -7.95
C ASP A 112 17.56 3.09 -9.31
N GLY A 113 16.26 3.51 -9.26
CA GLY A 113 15.39 3.63 -10.42
C GLY A 113 14.85 2.32 -10.97
N MET A 114 14.99 1.19 -10.29
CA MET A 114 14.43 -0.12 -10.64
C MET A 114 13.26 -0.44 -9.73
N ASP A 115 12.18 -0.97 -10.31
CA ASP A 115 10.95 -1.30 -9.60
C ASP A 115 11.14 -2.48 -8.65
N VAL A 116 10.81 -2.29 -7.37
CA VAL A 116 10.92 -3.30 -6.30
C VAL A 116 9.57 -3.95 -5.94
N GLN A 117 8.59 -3.89 -6.82
CA GLN A 117 7.28 -4.51 -6.58
C GLN A 117 7.38 -6.03 -6.49
N SER A 118 6.50 -6.62 -5.68
CA SER A 118 6.15 -8.03 -5.73
C SER A 118 5.39 -8.29 -7.04
N PRO A 119 5.85 -9.21 -7.91
CA PRO A 119 5.27 -9.41 -9.23
C PRO A 119 3.78 -9.77 -9.20
N HIS A 120 3.35 -10.70 -8.32
CA HIS A 120 1.95 -11.14 -8.32
C HIS A 120 0.99 -10.12 -7.69
N ILE A 121 1.48 -9.30 -6.76
CA ILE A 121 0.69 -8.26 -6.09
C ILE A 121 0.61 -7.00 -6.96
N GLY A 122 1.65 -6.73 -7.77
CA GLY A 122 1.76 -5.50 -8.56
C GLY A 122 2.03 -4.26 -7.72
N SER A 123 2.51 -4.44 -6.49
CA SER A 123 2.89 -3.35 -5.56
C SER A 123 4.07 -3.74 -4.68
N PRO A 124 4.82 -2.80 -4.13
CA PRO A 124 5.89 -3.12 -3.19
C PRO A 124 5.33 -3.67 -1.88
N ILE A 125 6.05 -4.59 -1.25
CA ILE A 125 5.81 -5.01 0.14
C ILE A 125 6.69 -4.14 1.03
N GLY A 126 6.27 -2.89 1.25
CA GLY A 126 7.02 -1.91 2.01
C GLY A 126 8.47 -1.79 1.56
N SER A 127 9.40 -1.82 2.51
CA SER A 127 10.85 -1.82 2.24
C SER A 127 11.44 -3.22 2.09
N ALA A 128 10.65 -4.27 1.89
CA ALA A 128 11.12 -5.65 1.91
C ALA A 128 12.22 -5.92 0.88
N LEU A 129 11.94 -5.65 -0.40
CA LEU A 129 12.94 -5.72 -1.46
C LEU A 129 13.51 -4.31 -1.68
N GLY A 130 14.76 -4.11 -1.29
CA GLY A 130 15.45 -2.83 -1.40
C GLY A 130 16.52 -2.67 -0.34
N PRO A 131 17.30 -1.59 -0.40
CA PRO A 131 18.48 -1.43 0.43
C PRO A 131 18.16 -1.32 1.92
N GLY A 132 19.09 -1.77 2.75
CA GLY A 132 19.06 -1.57 4.20
C GLY A 132 19.46 -0.14 4.62
N ASP A 133 19.16 0.23 5.87
CA ASP A 133 19.37 1.59 6.44
C ASP A 133 20.78 2.13 6.22
N LEU A 134 21.80 1.26 6.25
CA LEU A 134 23.21 1.66 6.13
C LEU A 134 23.62 2.08 4.72
N ASP A 135 22.89 1.64 3.68
CA ASP A 135 23.25 1.90 2.27
C ASP A 135 22.40 3.01 1.62
N ILE A 136 21.54 3.70 2.37
CA ILE A 136 20.70 4.78 1.83
C ILE A 136 21.52 6.06 1.65
N GLU A 137 21.53 6.59 0.43
CA GLU A 137 22.07 7.93 0.12
C GLU A 137 20.98 8.99 0.28
N ASN A 138 19.86 8.83 -0.42
CA ASN A 138 18.69 9.69 -0.35
C ASN A 138 17.42 8.98 -0.83
N VAL A 139 16.28 9.57 -0.52
CA VAL A 139 14.97 9.17 -1.06
C VAL A 139 14.30 10.38 -1.68
N GLU A 140 13.82 10.22 -2.91
CA GLU A 140 13.03 11.21 -3.64
C GLU A 140 11.59 10.70 -3.74
N ILE A 141 10.62 11.48 -3.25
CA ILE A 141 9.19 11.15 -3.31
C ILE A 141 8.50 12.15 -4.22
N LEU A 142 7.80 11.63 -5.23
CA LEU A 142 6.98 12.41 -6.16
C LEU A 142 5.51 12.10 -5.89
N PRO A 143 4.77 12.99 -5.23
CA PRO A 143 3.34 12.81 -5.04
C PRO A 143 2.56 12.95 -6.35
N GLY A 144 1.55 12.11 -6.53
CA GLY A 144 0.61 12.19 -7.65
C GLY A 144 1.10 11.53 -8.94
N VAL A 145 0.53 11.93 -10.07
CA VAL A 145 0.75 11.26 -11.35
C VAL A 145 2.18 11.46 -11.86
N THR A 146 2.88 10.36 -12.16
CA THR A 146 4.24 10.39 -12.74
C THR A 146 4.36 9.49 -13.98
N SER A 147 3.23 9.00 -14.48
CA SER A 147 3.14 8.00 -15.57
C SER A 147 3.80 8.47 -16.88
N ALA A 148 3.80 9.76 -17.19
CA ALA A 148 4.40 10.30 -18.42
C ALA A 148 5.91 10.03 -18.51
N LEU A 149 6.61 9.92 -17.38
CA LEU A 149 8.04 9.59 -17.35
C LEU A 149 8.33 8.13 -17.03
N TYR A 150 7.56 7.56 -16.07
CA TYR A 150 7.88 6.25 -15.52
C TYR A 150 7.04 5.12 -16.12
N GLY A 151 5.94 5.46 -16.80
CA GLY A 151 5.12 4.54 -17.58
C GLY A 151 4.49 3.38 -16.82
N MET A 152 4.84 3.21 -15.57
CA MET A 152 4.29 2.20 -14.68
C MET A 152 2.95 2.65 -14.13
N ASN A 153 2.34 1.85 -13.27
CA ASN A 153 1.11 2.17 -12.55
C ASN A 153 1.35 3.29 -11.49
N THR A 154 1.98 4.40 -11.90
CA THR A 154 2.42 5.52 -11.06
C THR A 154 1.42 6.66 -11.14
N ILE A 155 0.17 6.41 -10.75
CA ILE A 155 -0.90 7.41 -10.82
C ILE A 155 -1.16 8.14 -9.50
N ASN A 156 -0.63 7.62 -8.36
CA ASN A 156 -0.72 8.27 -7.04
C ASN A 156 0.63 8.73 -6.49
N GLY A 157 1.72 8.30 -7.09
CA GLY A 157 3.04 8.72 -6.69
C GLY A 157 4.14 7.69 -6.95
N LEU A 158 5.34 8.11 -6.60
CA LEU A 158 6.55 7.31 -6.74
C LEU A 158 7.54 7.69 -5.65
N ALA A 159 8.22 6.69 -5.07
CA ALA A 159 9.40 6.87 -4.24
C ALA A 159 10.60 6.22 -4.91
N ASN A 160 11.69 6.97 -5.09
CA ASN A 160 12.95 6.45 -5.59
C ASN A 160 14.01 6.50 -4.49
N ILE A 161 14.47 5.33 -4.06
CA ILE A 161 15.49 5.15 -3.03
C ILE A 161 16.82 5.00 -3.73
N SER A 162 17.73 5.94 -3.50
CA SER A 162 19.08 5.89 -4.06
C SER A 162 20.07 5.32 -3.06
N THR A 163 20.91 4.38 -3.52
CA THR A 163 21.91 3.73 -2.69
C THR A 163 23.26 4.44 -2.75
N LYS A 164 24.10 4.28 -1.72
CA LYS A 164 25.46 4.81 -1.68
C LYS A 164 26.33 4.18 -2.77
N ASN A 165 27.03 5.03 -3.51
CA ASN A 165 27.96 4.61 -4.54
C ASN A 165 29.28 4.11 -3.89
N PRO A 166 29.77 2.90 -4.18
CA PRO A 166 30.97 2.36 -3.56
C PRO A 166 32.25 3.18 -3.89
N PHE A 167 32.31 3.85 -5.02
CA PHE A 167 33.46 4.70 -5.37
C PHE A 167 33.56 5.97 -4.51
N THR A 168 32.41 6.51 -4.04
CA THR A 168 32.38 7.74 -3.25
C THR A 168 32.14 7.50 -1.76
N SER A 169 31.67 6.31 -1.43
CA SER A 169 31.33 5.93 -0.04
C SER A 169 31.88 4.52 0.28
N PRO A 170 33.22 4.31 0.18
CA PRO A 170 33.83 3.05 0.60
C PRO A 170 33.82 2.94 2.12
N GLY A 171 34.23 1.77 2.63
CA GLY A 171 34.39 1.47 4.06
C GLY A 171 33.39 0.46 4.57
N PHE A 172 33.50 0.20 5.87
CA PHE A 172 32.62 -0.71 6.61
C PHE A 172 31.66 0.06 7.51
N SER A 173 30.43 -0.38 7.59
CA SER A 173 29.43 0.14 8.53
C SER A 173 28.71 -1.01 9.20
N PHE A 174 28.44 -0.86 10.48
CA PHE A 174 27.72 -1.83 11.30
C PHE A 174 26.63 -1.11 12.11
N MET A 175 25.50 -1.77 12.29
CA MET A 175 24.41 -1.31 13.14
C MET A 175 23.81 -2.48 13.91
N GLN A 176 23.67 -2.32 15.23
CA GLN A 176 22.84 -3.16 16.08
C GLN A 176 21.73 -2.33 16.69
N LYS A 177 20.49 -2.73 16.46
CA LYS A 177 19.29 -2.16 17.06
C LYS A 177 18.62 -3.22 17.92
N THR A 178 18.33 -2.90 19.17
CA THR A 178 17.60 -3.76 20.09
C THR A 178 16.51 -2.94 20.76
N GLY A 179 15.32 -3.49 20.90
CA GLY A 179 14.21 -2.76 21.51
C GLY A 179 13.13 -3.67 22.04
N VAL A 180 12.09 -3.05 22.60
CA VAL A 180 10.95 -3.73 23.23
C VAL A 180 9.64 -3.18 22.64
N THR A 181 8.73 -4.09 22.32
CA THR A 181 7.36 -3.84 21.87
C THR A 181 6.37 -4.49 22.83
N HIS A 182 5.05 -4.36 22.58
CA HIS A 182 3.95 -5.01 23.32
C HIS A 182 3.96 -4.68 24.83
N ILE A 183 4.36 -3.47 25.19
CA ILE A 183 4.32 -3.01 26.59
C ILE A 183 2.87 -2.71 26.94
N SER A 184 2.36 -3.34 28.01
CA SER A 184 0.96 -3.22 28.44
C SER A 184 -0.03 -3.60 27.33
N ASP A 185 0.33 -4.53 26.46
CA ASP A 185 -0.56 -5.14 25.48
C ASP A 185 -1.52 -6.10 26.19
N ALA A 186 -2.80 -6.11 25.79
CA ALA A 186 -3.81 -6.98 26.40
C ALA A 186 -3.62 -8.47 26.02
N ASP A 187 -3.00 -8.72 24.86
CA ASP A 187 -2.92 -10.04 24.25
C ASP A 187 -1.48 -10.60 24.22
N SER A 188 -0.50 -9.89 24.77
CA SER A 188 0.91 -10.32 24.75
C SER A 188 1.74 -9.71 25.87
N ASP A 189 2.67 -10.47 26.39
CA ASP A 189 3.77 -9.95 27.18
C ASP A 189 4.73 -9.11 26.32
N PRO A 190 5.55 -8.23 26.94
CA PRO A 190 6.57 -7.46 26.23
C PRO A 190 7.50 -8.36 25.39
N LYS A 191 7.74 -7.96 24.12
CA LYS A 191 8.54 -8.72 23.15
C LYS A 191 9.82 -7.97 22.79
N ILE A 192 10.91 -8.71 22.68
CA ILE A 192 12.20 -8.17 22.27
C ILE A 192 12.30 -8.16 20.75
N PHE A 193 12.73 -7.04 20.19
CA PHE A 193 13.13 -6.88 18.81
C PHE A 193 14.63 -6.73 18.71
N SER A 194 15.25 -7.35 17.71
CA SER A 194 16.67 -7.22 17.39
C SER A 194 16.86 -7.11 15.88
N GLU A 195 17.67 -6.15 15.44
CA GLU A 195 18.08 -5.97 14.05
C GLU A 195 19.59 -5.74 13.99
N THR A 196 20.28 -6.56 13.23
CA THR A 196 21.71 -6.45 12.94
C THR A 196 21.89 -6.14 11.47
N SER A 197 22.64 -5.11 11.15
CA SER A 197 22.94 -4.72 9.76
C SER A 197 24.43 -4.47 9.59
N PHE A 198 24.95 -4.83 8.42
CA PHE A 198 26.29 -4.42 8.02
C PHE A 198 26.32 -3.98 6.55
N ARG A 199 27.23 -3.11 6.24
CA ARG A 199 27.56 -2.66 4.89
C ARG A 199 29.07 -2.66 4.73
N PHE A 200 29.57 -3.26 3.65
CA PHE A 200 30.96 -3.18 3.26
C PHE A 200 31.04 -2.74 1.80
N ALA A 201 31.86 -1.70 1.53
CA ALA A 201 32.12 -1.24 0.19
C ALA A 201 33.61 -1.00 0.02
N HIS A 202 34.19 -1.47 -1.08
CA HIS A 202 35.61 -1.38 -1.33
C HIS A 202 35.88 -0.96 -2.77
N VAL A 203 36.85 -0.06 -2.92
CA VAL A 203 37.40 0.37 -4.21
C VAL A 203 38.70 -0.36 -4.43
N ILE A 204 38.70 -1.34 -5.38
CA ILE A 204 39.91 -2.12 -5.69
C ILE A 204 40.90 -1.22 -6.44
N ASN A 205 40.41 -0.42 -7.38
CA ASN A 205 41.18 0.55 -8.15
C ASN A 205 40.24 1.63 -8.75
N ASN A 206 40.74 2.57 -9.51
CA ASN A 206 39.98 3.65 -10.12
C ASN A 206 38.84 3.19 -11.05
N HIS A 207 38.82 1.93 -11.43
CA HIS A 207 37.86 1.33 -12.36
C HIS A 207 36.95 0.33 -11.70
N PHE A 208 37.37 -0.34 -10.64
CA PHE A 208 36.64 -1.47 -10.03
C PHE A 208 36.28 -1.17 -8.59
N ALA A 209 35.00 -1.33 -8.26
CA ALA A 209 34.49 -1.25 -6.90
C ALA A 209 33.37 -2.29 -6.69
N PHE A 210 33.14 -2.69 -5.44
CA PHE A 210 32.03 -3.53 -5.06
C PHE A 210 31.44 -3.09 -3.73
N LYS A 211 30.21 -3.54 -3.45
CA LYS A 211 29.56 -3.40 -2.15
C LYS A 211 28.73 -4.62 -1.81
N ILE A 212 28.61 -4.90 -0.52
CA ILE A 212 27.78 -5.96 0.05
C ILE A 212 27.10 -5.40 1.29
N ASN A 213 25.80 -5.69 1.43
CA ASN A 213 25.02 -5.32 2.59
C ASN A 213 24.21 -6.53 3.06
N ALA A 214 23.99 -6.66 4.36
CA ALA A 214 23.00 -7.58 4.89
C ALA A 214 22.32 -6.99 6.13
N THR A 215 21.06 -7.37 6.31
CA THR A 215 20.26 -7.04 7.48
C THR A 215 19.50 -8.28 7.92
N TYR A 216 19.56 -8.57 9.21
CA TYR A 216 18.78 -9.61 9.86
C TYR A 216 17.96 -8.98 10.99
N ALA A 217 16.63 -9.11 10.91
CA ALA A 217 15.71 -8.64 11.93
C ALA A 217 14.89 -9.80 12.49
N LYS A 218 14.76 -9.85 13.81
CA LYS A 218 13.93 -10.81 14.54
C LYS A 218 13.11 -10.10 15.60
N GLY A 219 11.87 -10.50 15.76
CA GLY A 219 10.98 -9.91 16.75
C GLY A 219 9.62 -10.57 16.76
N TYR A 220 8.60 -9.81 17.06
CA TYR A 220 7.21 -10.23 17.12
C TYR A 220 6.34 -9.17 16.45
N ASP A 221 5.42 -9.60 15.62
CA ASP A 221 4.54 -8.70 14.87
C ASP A 221 3.45 -8.13 15.77
N TRP A 222 2.90 -6.97 15.41
CA TRP A 222 1.77 -6.40 16.11
C TRP A 222 0.53 -7.29 15.99
N ILE A 223 -0.16 -7.52 17.10
CA ILE A 223 -1.37 -8.35 17.16
C ILE A 223 -2.58 -7.56 16.64
N ALA A 224 -3.42 -8.21 15.85
CA ALA A 224 -4.71 -7.69 15.45
C ALA A 224 -5.79 -8.25 16.38
N ASP A 225 -6.37 -7.37 17.19
CA ASP A 225 -7.25 -7.69 18.32
C ASP A 225 -8.56 -6.89 18.30
N ASN A 226 -8.97 -6.40 17.14
CA ASN A 226 -10.25 -5.72 17.04
C ASN A 226 -11.39 -6.74 16.90
N TYR A 227 -12.15 -6.92 17.96
CA TYR A 227 -13.27 -7.86 18.03
C TYR A 227 -14.64 -7.18 17.91
N ALA A 228 -14.69 -5.94 17.38
CA ALA A 228 -15.96 -5.29 17.11
C ALA A 228 -16.79 -6.07 16.08
N ASP A 229 -18.08 -6.25 16.37
CA ASP A 229 -19.00 -6.99 15.49
C ASP A 229 -19.30 -6.18 14.21
N GLN A 230 -19.01 -6.74 13.04
CA GLN A 230 -19.36 -6.18 11.73
C GLN A 230 -20.82 -6.39 11.33
N ASN A 231 -21.55 -7.23 12.08
CA ASN A 231 -22.93 -7.62 11.80
C ASN A 231 -23.88 -7.40 12.99
N PRO A 232 -23.82 -6.23 13.68
CA PRO A 232 -24.49 -6.00 14.95
C PRO A 232 -26.02 -5.98 14.82
N SER A 233 -26.55 -5.75 13.62
CA SER A 233 -28.00 -5.68 13.35
C SER A 233 -28.59 -6.99 12.81
N ALA A 234 -27.79 -8.06 12.67
CA ALA A 234 -28.22 -9.31 12.04
C ALA A 234 -29.50 -9.91 12.64
N ASN A 235 -29.63 -9.81 13.95
CA ASN A 235 -30.75 -10.32 14.71
C ASN A 235 -31.48 -9.25 15.55
N ALA A 236 -31.35 -7.98 15.21
CA ALA A 236 -31.97 -6.87 15.94
C ALA A 236 -33.51 -6.96 16.00
N SER A 237 -34.13 -7.47 14.93
CA SER A 237 -35.60 -7.67 14.88
C SER A 237 -36.11 -8.71 15.90
N THR A 238 -35.22 -9.56 16.39
CA THR A 238 -35.53 -10.55 17.44
C THR A 238 -34.91 -10.15 18.78
N GLN A 239 -34.44 -8.92 18.93
CA GLN A 239 -33.82 -8.33 20.12
C GLN A 239 -32.51 -9.02 20.57
N LEU A 240 -31.87 -9.76 19.71
CA LEU A 240 -30.56 -10.37 19.94
C LEU A 240 -29.47 -9.49 19.41
N THR A 241 -28.84 -8.71 20.27
CA THR A 241 -27.80 -7.73 19.94
C THR A 241 -26.61 -7.89 20.89
N GLY A 242 -25.44 -7.34 20.49
CA GLY A 242 -24.23 -7.42 21.29
C GLY A 242 -23.78 -8.87 21.54
N ALA A 243 -23.51 -9.23 22.78
CA ALA A 243 -23.05 -10.56 23.16
C ALA A 243 -24.09 -11.67 22.90
N ASP A 244 -25.39 -11.33 22.78
CA ASP A 244 -26.46 -12.27 22.49
C ASP A 244 -26.70 -12.46 20.98
N ASN A 245 -25.99 -11.73 20.09
CA ASN A 245 -26.13 -11.89 18.67
C ASN A 245 -25.51 -13.21 18.17
N PRO A 246 -26.31 -14.25 17.80
CA PRO A 246 -25.76 -15.51 17.31
C PRO A 246 -25.11 -15.39 15.91
N GLY A 247 -25.33 -14.30 15.20
CA GLY A 247 -24.76 -14.01 13.88
C GLY A 247 -23.63 -13.00 13.91
N ALA A 248 -22.99 -12.78 15.06
CA ALA A 248 -21.87 -11.85 15.21
C ALA A 248 -20.69 -12.21 14.30
N ASP A 249 -19.99 -11.17 13.85
CA ASP A 249 -18.82 -11.24 12.93
C ASP A 249 -17.72 -10.32 13.46
N PRO A 250 -16.92 -10.74 14.44
CA PRO A 250 -15.84 -9.93 14.96
C PRO A 250 -14.73 -9.72 13.92
N ILE A 251 -14.20 -8.52 13.80
CA ILE A 251 -13.26 -8.10 12.73
C ILE A 251 -12.02 -9.02 12.63
N ASN A 252 -11.39 -9.34 13.77
CA ASN A 252 -10.19 -10.19 13.79
C ASN A 252 -10.51 -11.59 14.37
N SER A 253 -11.64 -12.16 13.95
CA SER A 253 -12.03 -13.56 14.15
C SER A 253 -12.46 -14.13 12.80
N TYR A 254 -12.15 -15.38 12.52
CA TYR A 254 -12.35 -16.00 11.21
C TYR A 254 -13.06 -17.35 11.36
N GLY A 255 -13.84 -17.75 10.33
CA GLY A 255 -14.74 -18.91 10.37
C GLY A 255 -16.15 -18.57 10.80
N ASN A 256 -16.47 -17.29 10.96
CA ASN A 256 -17.78 -16.75 11.34
C ASN A 256 -18.29 -15.70 10.34
N GLU A 257 -17.64 -15.52 9.22
CA GLU A 257 -17.98 -14.54 8.19
C GLU A 257 -19.21 -14.98 7.38
N SER A 258 -19.56 -14.18 6.37
CA SER A 258 -20.76 -14.36 5.54
C SER A 258 -20.88 -15.74 4.87
N SER A 259 -19.76 -16.40 4.56
CA SER A 259 -19.72 -17.78 4.05
C SER A 259 -20.14 -18.83 5.06
N ASP A 260 -19.92 -18.53 6.35
CA ASP A 260 -20.14 -19.44 7.48
C ASP A 260 -21.35 -19.03 8.33
N ARG A 261 -22.16 -18.11 7.81
CA ARG A 261 -23.43 -17.68 8.40
C ARG A 261 -24.62 -18.21 7.60
N LYS A 262 -25.62 -18.70 8.29
CA LYS A 262 -26.89 -19.12 7.68
C LYS A 262 -28.07 -18.49 8.40
N THR A 263 -29.12 -18.19 7.62
CA THR A 263 -30.42 -17.90 8.21
C THR A 263 -31.13 -19.22 8.43
N ILE A 264 -31.41 -19.52 9.68
CA ILE A 264 -32.15 -20.75 10.10
C ILE A 264 -33.46 -20.38 10.75
N SER A 265 -34.51 -21.20 10.53
CA SER A 265 -35.78 -21.03 11.13
C SER A 265 -35.85 -21.86 12.42
N LEU A 266 -36.09 -21.20 13.57
CA LEU A 266 -36.21 -21.80 14.89
C LEU A 266 -37.49 -21.28 15.53
N GLN A 267 -38.37 -22.18 15.93
CA GLN A 267 -39.68 -21.86 16.56
C GLN A 267 -40.47 -20.79 15.76
N GLY A 268 -40.52 -20.92 14.43
CA GLY A 268 -41.25 -20.04 13.55
C GLY A 268 -40.61 -18.64 13.33
N LYS A 269 -39.44 -18.38 13.89
CA LYS A 269 -38.67 -17.14 13.66
C LYS A 269 -37.37 -17.43 12.94
N ASN A 270 -36.92 -16.49 12.10
CA ASN A 270 -35.66 -16.59 11.37
C ASN A 270 -34.54 -15.91 12.14
N TYR A 271 -33.42 -16.59 12.31
CA TYR A 271 -32.21 -16.08 12.96
C TYR A 271 -31.00 -16.25 12.05
N VAL A 272 -30.19 -15.24 12.00
CA VAL A 272 -28.85 -15.32 11.38
C VAL A 272 -27.91 -15.93 12.42
N VAL A 273 -27.30 -17.05 12.08
CA VAL A 273 -26.38 -17.76 12.97
C VAL A 273 -25.05 -17.97 12.25
N ALA A 274 -23.95 -17.57 12.89
CA ALA A 274 -22.59 -17.85 12.46
C ALA A 274 -22.00 -19.01 13.25
N ARG A 275 -21.00 -19.68 12.67
CA ARG A 275 -20.12 -20.58 13.42
C ARG A 275 -19.28 -19.80 14.45
N THR A 276 -18.67 -20.51 15.39
CA THR A 276 -17.88 -19.86 16.45
C THR A 276 -16.61 -19.25 15.95
N GLY A 277 -15.94 -19.88 14.95
CA GLY A 277 -14.69 -19.37 14.39
C GLY A 277 -13.51 -19.41 15.36
N TYR A 278 -12.40 -18.80 14.94
CA TYR A 278 -11.17 -18.69 15.73
C TYR A 278 -10.67 -17.24 15.69
N LEU A 279 -10.16 -16.74 16.81
CA LEU A 279 -9.48 -15.46 16.88
C LEU A 279 -8.20 -15.51 16.03
N GLU A 280 -7.80 -14.39 15.43
CA GLU A 280 -6.61 -14.34 14.61
C GLU A 280 -5.39 -14.90 15.35
N LYS A 281 -5.18 -14.49 16.61
CA LYS A 281 -4.06 -14.95 17.44
C LYS A 281 -4.01 -16.43 17.73
N GLU A 282 -5.11 -17.17 17.48
CA GLU A 282 -5.19 -18.62 17.66
C GLU A 282 -4.73 -19.40 16.43
N VAL A 283 -4.80 -18.79 15.24
CA VAL A 283 -4.49 -19.43 13.95
C VAL A 283 -3.20 -18.94 13.31
N VAL A 284 -2.49 -17.98 13.94
CA VAL A 284 -1.26 -17.42 13.42
C VAL A 284 -0.14 -17.34 14.47
N ASP A 285 1.07 -17.62 14.05
CA ASP A 285 2.29 -17.30 14.79
C ASP A 285 2.75 -15.89 14.36
N TYR A 286 2.77 -14.96 15.30
CA TYR A 286 3.23 -13.58 15.10
C TYR A 286 4.75 -13.41 15.15
N SER A 287 5.54 -14.50 15.24
CA SER A 287 7.00 -14.39 15.16
C SER A 287 7.41 -13.69 13.86
N LEU A 288 8.37 -12.79 13.96
CA LEU A 288 8.89 -12.01 12.84
C LEU A 288 10.35 -12.37 12.61
N GLN A 289 10.67 -12.66 11.34
CA GLN A 289 12.05 -12.85 10.91
C GLN A 289 12.22 -12.32 9.48
N ASN A 290 13.06 -11.30 9.31
CA ASN A 290 13.33 -10.71 8.01
C ASN A 290 14.82 -10.72 7.70
N ILE A 291 15.17 -11.18 6.52
CA ILE A 291 16.54 -11.17 6.00
C ILE A 291 16.56 -10.33 4.73
N LYS A 292 17.51 -9.42 4.64
CA LYS A 292 17.83 -8.69 3.41
C LYS A 292 19.31 -8.88 3.08
N ALA A 293 19.61 -9.03 1.82
CA ALA A 293 20.98 -9.08 1.33
C ALA A 293 21.08 -8.35 -0.02
N ASP A 294 22.07 -7.48 -0.13
CA ASP A 294 22.33 -6.71 -1.33
C ASP A 294 23.80 -6.86 -1.72
N ALA A 295 24.07 -6.99 -3.01
CA ALA A 295 25.42 -6.98 -3.53
C ALA A 295 25.50 -6.18 -4.83
N GLY A 296 26.64 -5.55 -5.08
CA GLY A 296 26.86 -4.81 -6.33
C GLY A 296 28.32 -4.81 -6.74
N ILE A 297 28.56 -4.99 -8.02
CA ILE A 297 29.87 -4.91 -8.67
C ILE A 297 29.79 -3.81 -9.71
N TYR A 298 30.80 -2.93 -9.72
CA TYR A 298 30.81 -1.73 -10.52
C TYR A 298 32.12 -1.62 -11.30
N TYR A 299 32.01 -1.34 -12.59
CA TYR A 299 33.16 -1.04 -13.43
C TYR A 299 32.99 0.35 -14.07
N LYS A 300 33.93 1.22 -13.84
CA LYS A 300 34.00 2.60 -14.36
C LYS A 300 35.03 2.68 -15.49
N PHE A 301 34.55 3.02 -16.67
CA PHE A 301 35.38 3.26 -17.84
C PHE A 301 36.12 4.63 -17.77
N HIS A 302 37.16 4.77 -18.56
CA HIS A 302 37.95 6.03 -18.64
C HIS A 302 37.09 7.24 -19.05
N ASN A 303 36.08 7.05 -19.88
CA ASN A 303 35.11 8.07 -20.32
C ASN A 303 34.01 8.39 -19.29
N LYS A 304 34.19 8.01 -18.03
CA LYS A 304 33.23 8.16 -16.91
C LYS A 304 31.95 7.34 -17.06
N SER A 305 31.84 6.48 -18.08
CA SER A 305 30.70 5.53 -18.14
C SER A 305 30.85 4.47 -17.03
N ILE A 306 29.73 3.95 -16.56
CA ILE A 306 29.71 2.91 -15.53
C ILE A 306 28.81 1.75 -16.01
N ILE A 307 29.29 0.53 -15.86
CA ILE A 307 28.48 -0.67 -15.90
C ILE A 307 28.42 -1.25 -14.49
N ALA A 308 27.24 -1.68 -14.07
CA ALA A 308 27.05 -2.27 -12.77
C ALA A 308 26.15 -3.51 -12.88
N TYR A 309 26.48 -4.52 -12.10
CA TYR A 309 25.55 -5.60 -11.76
C TYR A 309 25.16 -5.45 -10.30
N THR A 310 23.85 -5.51 -10.01
CA THR A 310 23.31 -5.44 -8.65
C THR A 310 22.37 -6.61 -8.39
N PHE A 311 22.39 -7.09 -7.16
CA PHE A 311 21.54 -8.15 -6.66
C PHE A 311 20.88 -7.69 -5.36
N HIS A 312 19.56 -7.89 -5.24
CA HIS A 312 18.79 -7.68 -4.03
C HIS A 312 18.02 -8.95 -3.68
N PHE A 313 17.98 -9.27 -2.40
CA PHE A 313 17.28 -10.42 -1.86
C PHE A 313 16.55 -10.05 -0.57
N ALA A 314 15.34 -10.58 -0.41
CA ALA A 314 14.59 -10.50 0.84
C ALA A 314 13.89 -11.83 1.14
N LEU A 315 13.94 -12.24 2.40
CA LEU A 315 13.18 -13.37 2.97
C LEU A 315 12.36 -12.84 4.14
N LEU A 316 11.05 -13.13 4.13
CA LEU A 316 10.08 -12.55 5.05
C LEU A 316 9.27 -13.62 5.77
N ASP A 317 9.20 -13.48 7.08
CA ASP A 317 8.24 -14.15 7.97
C ASP A 317 7.48 -13.07 8.75
N ASN A 318 6.23 -12.75 8.31
CA ASN A 318 5.42 -11.65 8.86
C ASN A 318 3.93 -11.96 8.77
N VAL A 319 3.09 -11.20 9.48
CA VAL A 319 1.65 -11.14 9.20
C VAL A 319 1.38 -9.98 8.25
N TYR A 320 0.67 -10.21 7.18
CA TYR A 320 0.41 -9.24 6.13
C TYR A 320 -1.08 -9.10 5.82
N GLN A 321 -1.61 -7.88 5.85
CA GLN A 321 -2.97 -7.60 5.44
C GLN A 321 -3.04 -7.24 3.95
N ARG A 322 -3.91 -7.94 3.23
CA ARG A 322 -4.31 -7.63 1.85
C ARG A 322 -5.84 -7.54 1.79
N SER A 323 -6.47 -8.27 0.86
CA SER A 323 -7.91 -8.52 0.89
C SER A 323 -8.34 -9.41 2.08
N ASN A 324 -7.44 -10.24 2.57
CA ASN A 324 -7.51 -10.99 3.83
C ASN A 324 -6.21 -10.75 4.61
N ARG A 325 -6.10 -11.33 5.81
CA ARG A 325 -4.83 -11.41 6.52
C ARG A 325 -4.12 -12.71 6.16
N PHE A 326 -2.81 -12.63 5.98
CA PHE A 326 -1.94 -13.74 5.58
C PHE A 326 -0.77 -13.86 6.53
N ARG A 327 -0.39 -15.08 6.87
CA ARG A 327 0.94 -15.37 7.39
C ARG A 327 1.87 -15.54 6.20
N LEU A 328 2.84 -14.64 6.05
CA LEU A 328 3.98 -14.85 5.16
C LEU A 328 4.97 -15.76 5.89
N GLN A 329 5.41 -16.83 5.25
CA GLN A 329 6.38 -17.75 5.81
C GLN A 329 7.32 -18.24 4.71
N ASN A 330 8.62 -18.02 4.90
CA ASN A 330 9.64 -18.25 3.88
C ASN A 330 9.30 -17.58 2.54
N TYR A 331 8.68 -16.40 2.63
CA TYR A 331 8.32 -15.62 1.45
C TYR A 331 9.54 -14.88 0.95
N PHE A 332 9.99 -15.18 -0.27
CA PHE A 332 11.17 -14.52 -0.80
C PHE A 332 10.92 -13.69 -2.04
N LEU A 333 11.71 -12.64 -2.16
CA LEU A 333 11.82 -11.76 -3.31
C LEU A 333 13.29 -11.64 -3.69
N GLN A 334 13.57 -11.59 -4.98
CA GLN A 334 14.91 -11.30 -5.48
C GLN A 334 14.88 -10.46 -6.75
N GLN A 335 15.91 -9.64 -6.94
CA GLN A 335 16.10 -8.84 -8.13
C GLN A 335 17.55 -8.96 -8.60
N HIS A 336 17.74 -9.20 -9.89
CA HIS A 336 19.01 -9.17 -10.58
C HIS A 336 18.98 -8.06 -11.61
N ALA A 337 20.00 -7.21 -11.66
CA ALA A 337 20.00 -6.09 -12.58
C ALA A 337 21.38 -5.82 -13.17
N ILE A 338 21.40 -5.49 -14.44
CA ILE A 338 22.55 -4.90 -15.15
C ILE A 338 22.18 -3.45 -15.53
N GLN A 339 23.04 -2.54 -15.20
CA GLN A 339 22.86 -1.12 -15.48
C GLN A 339 24.08 -0.60 -16.26
N PHE A 340 23.83 0.20 -17.30
CA PHE A 340 24.86 0.93 -18.03
C PHE A 340 24.52 2.40 -18.04
N GLN A 341 25.45 3.22 -17.62
CA GLN A 341 25.25 4.67 -17.52
C GLN A 341 26.42 5.41 -18.15
N THR A 342 26.08 6.38 -18.99
CA THR A 342 26.98 7.43 -19.50
C THR A 342 26.44 8.79 -19.08
N PRO A 343 27.11 9.90 -19.35
CA PRO A 343 26.55 11.23 -19.11
C PRO A 343 25.22 11.51 -19.81
N SER A 344 24.97 10.89 -20.98
CA SER A 344 23.77 11.13 -21.80
C SER A 344 22.82 9.93 -21.92
N LEU A 345 23.29 8.71 -21.67
CA LEU A 345 22.51 7.49 -21.85
C LEU A 345 22.48 6.68 -20.55
N GLN A 346 21.30 6.19 -20.19
CA GLN A 346 21.12 5.20 -19.14
C GLN A 346 20.32 4.02 -19.70
N ALA A 347 20.81 2.81 -19.48
CA ALA A 347 20.10 1.59 -19.85
C ALA A 347 20.11 0.59 -18.69
N LYS A 348 19.02 -0.12 -18.50
CA LYS A 348 18.85 -1.11 -17.43
C LYS A 348 18.12 -2.32 -17.97
N LEU A 349 18.58 -3.49 -17.53
CA LEU A 349 17.90 -4.76 -17.73
C LEU A 349 17.83 -5.45 -16.37
N TYR A 350 16.62 -5.77 -15.90
CA TYR A 350 16.45 -6.42 -14.61
C TYR A 350 15.33 -7.44 -14.60
N PHE A 351 15.48 -8.40 -13.69
CA PHE A 351 14.57 -9.50 -13.45
C PHE A 351 14.20 -9.53 -11.98
N ASN A 352 12.90 -9.46 -11.69
CA ASN A 352 12.35 -9.70 -10.36
C ASN A 352 11.71 -11.08 -10.32
N ASN A 353 11.95 -11.80 -9.23
CA ASN A 353 11.36 -13.10 -8.98
C ASN A 353 10.77 -13.16 -7.58
N GLU A 354 9.69 -13.93 -7.43
CA GLU A 354 8.90 -14.05 -6.22
C GLU A 354 8.44 -15.49 -6.01
N ASN A 355 8.46 -15.91 -4.74
CA ASN A 355 7.84 -17.16 -4.31
C ASN A 355 7.26 -16.96 -2.91
N THR A 356 5.99 -17.24 -2.76
CA THR A 356 5.28 -17.06 -1.48
C THR A 356 5.63 -18.11 -0.42
N GLY A 357 6.51 -19.07 -0.72
CA GLY A 357 7.03 -20.05 0.24
C GLY A 357 5.95 -20.93 0.87
N LYS A 358 5.88 -20.92 2.20
CA LYS A 358 4.88 -21.64 3.01
C LYS A 358 3.76 -20.75 3.53
N SER A 359 3.54 -19.59 2.90
CA SER A 359 2.52 -18.63 3.30
C SER A 359 1.11 -19.19 3.24
N TYR A 360 0.20 -18.67 4.06
CA TYR A 360 -1.19 -19.12 4.11
C TYR A 360 -2.17 -17.99 4.47
N ASN A 361 -3.44 -18.20 4.09
CA ASN A 361 -4.57 -17.31 4.34
C ASN A 361 -5.19 -17.64 5.70
N LEU A 362 -5.25 -16.66 6.62
CA LEU A 362 -5.73 -16.87 7.98
C LEU A 362 -7.23 -17.16 8.04
N ARG A 363 -8.01 -16.48 7.19
CA ARG A 363 -9.45 -16.72 7.09
C ARG A 363 -9.73 -18.14 6.65
N SER A 364 -9.18 -18.58 5.52
CA SER A 364 -9.37 -19.93 5.02
C SER A 364 -8.82 -21.00 5.98
N MET A 365 -7.78 -20.66 6.76
CA MET A 365 -7.27 -21.52 7.82
C MET A 365 -8.35 -21.80 8.88
N ALA A 366 -8.93 -20.74 9.45
CA ALA A 366 -9.95 -20.86 10.49
C ALA A 366 -11.22 -21.56 9.97
N GLU A 367 -11.70 -21.15 8.79
CA GLU A 367 -12.88 -21.77 8.13
C GLU A 367 -12.70 -23.29 7.97
N ASN A 368 -11.51 -23.71 7.52
CA ASN A 368 -11.27 -25.14 7.24
C ASN A 368 -10.88 -25.95 8.48
N ILE A 369 -10.30 -25.34 9.54
CA ILE A 369 -10.20 -25.99 10.84
C ILE A 369 -11.60 -26.29 11.40
N ASP A 370 -12.53 -25.33 11.30
CA ASP A 370 -13.92 -25.51 11.71
C ASP A 370 -14.63 -26.64 10.94
N ARG A 371 -14.43 -26.71 9.62
CA ARG A 371 -15.03 -27.76 8.77
C ARG A 371 -14.40 -29.14 8.97
N ASP A 372 -13.10 -29.20 9.31
CA ASP A 372 -12.38 -30.46 9.54
C ASP A 372 -12.90 -31.19 10.79
N TYR A 373 -13.16 -30.47 11.92
CA TYR A 373 -13.72 -31.14 13.09
C TYR A 373 -15.20 -31.46 12.94
N LYS A 374 -15.99 -30.64 12.23
CA LYS A 374 -17.42 -30.85 12.01
C LYS A 374 -17.91 -30.15 10.73
N PRO A 375 -18.41 -30.88 9.73
CA PRO A 375 -19.02 -30.28 8.53
C PRO A 375 -20.18 -29.33 8.89
N ASP A 376 -20.33 -28.23 8.07
CA ASP A 376 -21.35 -27.21 8.30
C ASP A 376 -22.76 -27.78 8.47
N THR A 377 -23.14 -28.79 7.64
CA THR A 377 -24.46 -29.43 7.72
C THR A 377 -24.70 -30.02 9.09
N LYS A 378 -23.70 -30.70 9.67
CA LYS A 378 -23.82 -31.33 11.00
C LYS A 378 -23.82 -30.27 12.11
N TRP A 379 -22.96 -29.26 12.01
CA TRP A 379 -22.88 -28.18 13.00
C TRP A 379 -24.23 -27.45 13.12
N TYR A 380 -24.86 -27.06 12.01
CA TYR A 380 -26.15 -26.38 11.99
C TYR A 380 -27.29 -27.29 12.43
N GLN A 381 -27.20 -28.60 12.14
CA GLN A 381 -28.16 -29.58 12.66
C GLN A 381 -28.08 -29.68 14.18
N ASP A 382 -26.89 -29.80 14.75
CA ASP A 382 -26.67 -29.90 16.19
C ASP A 382 -27.10 -28.59 16.87
N TYR A 383 -26.81 -27.44 16.27
CA TYR A 383 -27.27 -26.15 16.77
C TYR A 383 -28.80 -26.06 16.82
N THR A 384 -29.48 -26.46 15.76
CA THR A 384 -30.94 -26.44 15.68
C THR A 384 -31.54 -27.37 16.72
N THR A 385 -31.03 -28.57 16.91
CA THR A 385 -31.46 -29.55 17.92
C THR A 385 -31.27 -28.98 19.33
N GLY A 386 -30.06 -28.44 19.59
CA GLY A 386 -29.73 -27.86 20.89
C GLY A 386 -30.62 -26.68 21.25
N PHE A 387 -30.88 -25.77 20.28
CA PHE A 387 -31.80 -24.66 20.49
C PHE A 387 -33.20 -25.13 20.85
N ASN A 388 -33.77 -26.06 20.07
CA ASN A 388 -35.12 -26.56 20.29
C ASN A 388 -35.24 -27.26 21.66
N THR A 389 -34.25 -28.05 22.05
CA THR A 389 -34.21 -28.71 23.35
C THR A 389 -34.20 -27.70 24.49
N ALA A 390 -33.33 -26.69 24.43
CA ALA A 390 -33.22 -25.65 25.46
C ALA A 390 -34.50 -24.81 25.56
N PHE A 391 -35.02 -24.37 24.39
CA PHE A 391 -36.25 -23.58 24.34
C PHE A 391 -37.46 -24.31 24.86
N THR A 392 -37.64 -25.59 24.48
CA THR A 392 -38.71 -26.44 25.00
C THR A 392 -38.56 -26.70 26.51
N GLY A 393 -37.31 -26.73 26.99
CA GLY A 393 -36.98 -26.78 28.42
C GLY A 393 -37.23 -25.50 29.21
N GLY A 394 -37.75 -24.44 28.57
CA GLY A 394 -38.10 -23.15 29.20
C GLY A 394 -36.97 -22.11 29.22
N ALA A 395 -35.87 -22.33 28.51
CA ALA A 395 -34.81 -21.33 28.42
C ALA A 395 -35.27 -20.08 27.68
N ALA A 396 -34.80 -18.90 28.10
CA ALA A 396 -34.97 -17.65 27.34
C ALA A 396 -34.27 -17.78 25.96
N ILE A 397 -34.75 -17.04 24.96
CA ILE A 397 -34.23 -17.15 23.57
C ILE A 397 -32.72 -16.99 23.51
N ALA A 398 -32.15 -15.99 24.19
CA ALA A 398 -30.71 -15.78 24.22
C ALA A 398 -29.97 -16.95 24.87
N ASP A 399 -30.51 -17.52 25.97
CA ASP A 399 -29.94 -18.70 26.63
C ASP A 399 -30.02 -19.94 25.74
N ALA A 400 -31.13 -20.10 25.02
CA ALA A 400 -31.29 -21.21 24.08
C ALA A 400 -30.26 -21.14 22.95
N HIS A 401 -29.95 -19.93 22.43
CA HIS A 401 -28.90 -19.73 21.47
C HIS A 401 -27.50 -20.05 22.04
N ARG A 402 -27.21 -19.65 23.30
CA ARG A 402 -25.95 -19.99 23.98
C ARG A 402 -25.77 -21.49 24.16
N GLN A 403 -26.82 -22.19 24.66
CA GLN A 403 -26.80 -23.64 24.84
C GLN A 403 -26.69 -24.39 23.51
N ALA A 404 -27.38 -23.93 22.47
CA ALA A 404 -27.28 -24.47 21.12
C ALA A 404 -25.84 -24.42 20.60
N ARG A 405 -25.15 -23.32 20.82
CA ARG A 405 -23.75 -23.14 20.41
C ARG A 405 -22.83 -24.14 21.13
N VAL A 406 -22.98 -24.30 22.43
CA VAL A 406 -22.18 -25.26 23.22
C VAL A 406 -22.34 -26.68 22.65
N ILE A 407 -23.57 -27.07 22.29
CA ILE A 407 -23.86 -28.40 21.72
C ILE A 407 -23.26 -28.51 20.31
N ALA A 408 -23.41 -27.49 19.48
CA ALA A 408 -22.87 -27.49 18.12
C ALA A 408 -21.33 -27.52 18.10
N ASP A 409 -20.70 -26.85 19.06
CA ASP A 409 -19.24 -26.78 19.19
C ASP A 409 -18.62 -28.01 19.90
N ALA A 410 -19.43 -28.98 20.33
CA ALA A 410 -18.90 -30.21 20.94
C ALA A 410 -17.88 -30.89 19.98
N GLY A 411 -16.66 -31.10 20.48
CA GLY A 411 -15.55 -31.68 19.73
C GLY A 411 -14.73 -30.67 18.93
N ARG A 412 -15.02 -29.37 19.04
CA ARG A 412 -14.22 -28.31 18.38
C ARG A 412 -12.76 -28.36 18.83
N TYR A 413 -11.84 -28.35 17.86
CA TYR A 413 -10.41 -28.36 18.17
C TYR A 413 -10.04 -27.08 18.93
N GLN A 414 -9.41 -27.26 20.09
CA GLN A 414 -8.98 -26.15 20.92
C GLN A 414 -7.59 -25.69 20.53
N PRO A 415 -7.33 -24.38 20.42
CA PRO A 415 -6.00 -23.86 20.12
C PRO A 415 -4.92 -24.42 21.05
N GLY A 416 -3.77 -24.81 20.47
CA GLY A 416 -2.65 -25.42 21.21
C GLY A 416 -2.75 -26.92 21.45
N THR A 417 -3.87 -27.58 21.17
CA THR A 417 -3.98 -29.05 21.24
C THR A 417 -3.32 -29.73 20.03
N ASP A 418 -2.94 -30.98 20.16
CA ASP A 418 -2.35 -31.77 19.09
C ASP A 418 -3.26 -31.86 17.86
N ALA A 419 -4.56 -32.09 18.04
CA ALA A 419 -5.54 -32.14 16.95
C ALA A 419 -5.59 -30.81 16.19
N PHE A 420 -5.61 -29.67 16.89
CA PHE A 420 -5.58 -28.34 16.30
C PHE A 420 -4.28 -28.11 15.51
N ASN A 421 -3.12 -28.40 16.12
CA ASN A 421 -1.83 -28.16 15.51
C ASN A 421 -1.60 -29.05 14.28
N GLN A 422 -1.99 -30.31 14.33
CA GLN A 422 -1.90 -31.24 13.20
C GLN A 422 -2.79 -30.80 12.04
N THR A 423 -4.03 -30.35 12.33
CA THR A 423 -4.95 -29.82 11.32
C THR A 423 -4.39 -28.55 10.68
N LEU A 424 -3.88 -27.62 11.49
CA LEU A 424 -3.25 -26.39 11.00
C LEU A 424 -2.08 -26.70 10.05
N GLU A 425 -1.19 -27.64 10.42
CA GLU A 425 -0.06 -28.05 9.55
C GLU A 425 -0.54 -28.76 8.27
N LYS A 426 -1.58 -29.58 8.32
CA LYS A 426 -2.21 -30.19 7.15
C LYS A 426 -2.75 -29.14 6.19
N LEU A 427 -3.54 -28.17 6.69
CA LEU A 427 -4.21 -27.16 5.88
C LEU A 427 -3.25 -26.16 5.25
N LYS A 428 -2.10 -25.86 5.85
CA LYS A 428 -1.01 -25.05 5.28
C LYS A 428 -0.45 -25.63 3.97
N ASN A 429 -0.69 -26.90 3.67
CA ASN A 429 -0.15 -27.57 2.48
C ASN A 429 -1.20 -27.78 1.38
N ILE A 430 -2.48 -27.48 1.62
CA ILE A 430 -3.54 -27.62 0.63
C ILE A 430 -3.75 -26.29 -0.07
N ASN A 431 -3.42 -26.24 -1.38
CA ASN A 431 -3.54 -25.05 -2.21
C ASN A 431 -4.92 -24.93 -2.88
N ASN A 432 -5.96 -24.99 -2.05
CA ASN A 432 -7.35 -24.73 -2.39
C ASN A 432 -8.01 -24.11 -1.14
N TRP A 433 -8.48 -22.87 -1.22
CA TRP A 433 -8.99 -22.18 -0.03
C TRP A 433 -10.38 -22.61 0.42
N ASP A 434 -11.07 -23.43 -0.36
CA ASP A 434 -12.31 -24.09 0.11
C ASP A 434 -12.01 -25.33 0.98
N GLU A 435 -10.79 -25.88 0.93
CA GLU A 435 -10.38 -27.11 1.63
C GLU A 435 -9.13 -26.95 2.49
N GLY A 436 -8.35 -25.92 2.25
CA GLY A 436 -7.08 -25.61 2.90
C GLY A 436 -6.80 -24.14 3.02
N ALA A 437 -5.54 -23.76 3.19
CA ALA A 437 -5.20 -22.36 3.41
C ALA A 437 -3.93 -21.90 2.67
N ALA A 438 -3.23 -22.79 1.97
CA ALA A 438 -1.94 -22.47 1.36
C ALA A 438 -2.01 -21.33 0.35
N LEU A 439 -0.99 -20.49 0.33
CA LEU A 439 -0.74 -19.52 -0.73
C LEU A 439 0.56 -19.94 -1.45
N ARG A 440 0.44 -20.47 -2.66
CA ARG A 440 1.53 -21.06 -3.43
C ARG A 440 1.71 -20.37 -4.78
N VAL A 441 2.18 -19.13 -4.74
CA VAL A 441 2.37 -18.31 -5.94
C VAL A 441 3.84 -18.21 -6.28
N LYS A 442 4.15 -18.37 -7.58
CA LYS A 442 5.45 -18.07 -8.18
C LYS A 442 5.20 -17.11 -9.35
N ALA A 443 5.87 -15.98 -9.34
CA ALA A 443 5.76 -15.00 -10.41
C ALA A 443 7.07 -14.23 -10.57
N GLY A 444 7.29 -13.68 -11.75
CA GLY A 444 8.42 -12.81 -12.01
C GLY A 444 8.10 -11.78 -13.08
N PHE A 445 9.02 -10.88 -13.32
CA PHE A 445 9.02 -10.07 -14.53
C PHE A 445 10.44 -9.72 -14.96
N VAL A 446 10.60 -9.58 -16.26
CA VAL A 446 11.78 -8.99 -16.88
C VAL A 446 11.44 -7.60 -17.35
N GLN A 447 12.31 -6.63 -17.08
CA GLN A 447 12.17 -5.27 -17.62
C GLN A 447 13.48 -4.82 -18.26
N ALA A 448 13.37 -4.31 -19.49
CA ALA A 448 14.39 -3.54 -20.16
C ALA A 448 13.95 -2.09 -20.25
N GLU A 449 14.81 -1.14 -19.91
CA GLU A 449 14.55 0.29 -20.10
C GLU A 449 15.80 1.03 -20.55
N ALA A 450 15.61 2.04 -21.36
CA ALA A 450 16.67 2.97 -21.77
C ALA A 450 16.12 4.38 -21.81
N GLN A 451 16.96 5.34 -21.44
CA GLN A 451 16.69 6.76 -21.62
C GLN A 451 17.91 7.47 -22.17
N TRP A 452 17.69 8.38 -23.10
CA TRP A 452 18.75 9.10 -23.77
C TRP A 452 18.49 10.61 -23.73
N HIS A 453 19.38 11.33 -23.05
CA HIS A 453 19.40 12.78 -23.03
C HIS A 453 20.10 13.27 -24.30
N LEU A 454 19.32 13.47 -25.36
CA LEU A 454 19.82 13.76 -26.72
C LEU A 454 20.64 15.04 -26.75
N THR A 455 20.26 16.05 -26.00
CA THR A 455 20.91 17.36 -25.95
C THR A 455 22.13 17.43 -25.03
N GLU A 456 22.40 16.41 -24.23
CA GLU A 456 23.69 16.19 -23.56
C GLU A 456 24.61 15.27 -24.36
N GLY A 457 24.15 14.75 -25.49
CA GLY A 457 24.86 13.88 -26.43
C GLY A 457 24.88 14.44 -27.83
N VAL A 458 24.22 13.74 -28.75
CA VAL A 458 24.27 13.98 -30.21
C VAL A 458 23.68 15.32 -30.67
N LEU A 459 22.79 15.94 -29.88
CA LEU A 459 22.14 17.23 -30.19
C LEU A 459 22.61 18.36 -29.29
N ASN A 460 23.84 18.35 -28.81
CA ASN A 460 24.36 19.38 -27.90
C ASN A 460 24.37 20.78 -28.55
N GLU A 461 24.63 20.87 -29.87
CA GLU A 461 24.54 22.13 -30.59
C GLU A 461 23.14 22.74 -30.62
N LEU A 462 22.09 21.91 -30.65
CA LEU A 462 20.70 22.38 -30.52
C LEU A 462 20.49 23.06 -29.15
N LYS A 463 20.95 22.42 -28.07
CA LYS A 463 20.87 22.98 -26.71
C LYS A 463 21.59 24.32 -26.61
N LYS A 464 22.82 24.41 -27.13
CA LYS A 464 23.62 25.65 -27.11
C LYS A 464 22.93 26.79 -27.87
N LYS A 465 22.35 26.50 -29.05
CA LYS A 465 21.74 27.52 -29.92
C LYS A 465 20.34 27.95 -29.46
N THR A 466 19.55 27.02 -28.94
CA THR A 466 18.13 27.27 -28.70
C THR A 466 17.71 27.20 -27.22
N GLY A 467 18.56 26.66 -26.35
CA GLY A 467 18.24 26.39 -24.96
C GLY A 467 17.20 25.24 -24.78
N ILE A 468 16.90 24.48 -25.84
CA ILE A 468 15.99 23.35 -25.80
C ILE A 468 16.72 22.14 -25.24
N GLU A 469 16.07 21.42 -24.31
CA GLU A 469 16.49 20.13 -23.80
C GLU A 469 15.56 19.05 -24.31
N LEU A 470 16.12 17.95 -24.79
CA LEU A 470 15.41 16.79 -25.33
C LEU A 470 15.87 15.52 -24.62
N LEU A 471 14.89 14.79 -24.06
CA LEU A 471 15.06 13.48 -23.48
C LEU A 471 14.07 12.52 -24.12
N THR A 472 14.51 11.31 -24.45
CA THR A 472 13.64 10.22 -24.90
C THR A 472 13.91 8.98 -24.06
N GLY A 473 12.92 8.12 -23.98
CA GLY A 473 13.06 6.84 -23.28
C GLY A 473 12.13 5.79 -23.83
N PHE A 474 12.52 4.55 -23.58
CA PHE A 474 11.78 3.35 -23.97
C PHE A 474 11.85 2.34 -22.83
N ASP A 475 10.78 1.60 -22.62
CA ASP A 475 10.73 0.48 -21.69
C ASP A 475 9.85 -0.66 -22.22
N HIS A 476 10.24 -1.88 -21.87
CA HIS A 476 9.48 -3.10 -22.10
C HIS A 476 9.50 -3.95 -20.84
N ARG A 477 8.32 -4.43 -20.41
CA ARG A 477 8.16 -5.35 -19.29
C ARG A 477 7.31 -6.54 -19.70
N THR A 478 7.78 -7.73 -19.36
CA THR A 478 6.99 -8.97 -19.46
C THR A 478 6.91 -9.62 -18.10
N TYR A 479 5.71 -9.77 -17.59
CA TYR A 479 5.42 -10.61 -16.43
C TYR A 479 5.36 -12.07 -16.83
N ILE A 480 5.85 -12.92 -15.94
CA ILE A 480 5.86 -14.38 -16.07
C ILE A 480 5.14 -14.94 -14.84
N ILE A 481 3.98 -15.56 -15.08
CA ILE A 481 3.13 -16.11 -14.03
C ILE A 481 3.17 -17.63 -14.17
N VAL A 482 3.54 -18.32 -13.10
CA VAL A 482 3.49 -19.76 -13.03
C VAL A 482 2.13 -20.18 -12.48
N PRO A 483 1.27 -20.87 -13.28
CA PRO A 483 0.00 -21.37 -12.77
C PRO A 483 0.22 -22.32 -11.59
N ASP A 484 -0.54 -22.12 -10.53
CA ASP A 484 -0.50 -22.92 -9.30
C ASP A 484 -1.75 -23.80 -9.11
N GLY A 485 -2.70 -23.69 -10.07
CA GLY A 485 -3.95 -24.46 -10.07
C GLY A 485 -5.06 -23.86 -9.22
N ASN A 486 -4.80 -22.84 -8.39
CA ASN A 486 -5.79 -22.16 -7.54
C ASN A 486 -5.77 -20.65 -7.73
N TYR A 487 -4.68 -19.98 -7.35
CA TYR A 487 -4.56 -18.54 -7.39
C TYR A 487 -4.46 -18.01 -8.82
N PHE A 488 -3.68 -18.70 -9.65
CA PHE A 488 -3.57 -18.48 -11.09
C PHE A 488 -3.73 -19.79 -11.87
N ILE A 489 -4.52 -19.72 -12.95
CA ILE A 489 -4.63 -20.78 -13.95
C ILE A 489 -4.37 -20.18 -15.33
N ASN A 490 -3.80 -20.94 -16.24
CA ASN A 490 -3.78 -20.56 -17.64
C ASN A 490 -5.15 -20.88 -18.27
N PRO A 491 -5.90 -19.88 -18.78
CA PRO A 491 -7.24 -20.09 -19.32
C PRO A 491 -7.25 -20.80 -20.67
N LYS A 492 -6.09 -21.00 -21.30
CA LYS A 492 -5.98 -21.64 -22.61
C LYS A 492 -6.10 -23.15 -22.46
N LYS A 493 -7.13 -23.73 -23.06
CA LYS A 493 -7.36 -25.18 -23.05
C LYS A 493 -6.14 -25.97 -23.54
N GLY A 494 -5.74 -26.99 -22.77
CA GLY A 494 -4.57 -27.82 -23.04
C GLY A 494 -3.23 -27.16 -22.68
N LYS A 495 -3.26 -26.00 -22.01
CA LYS A 495 -2.07 -25.24 -21.55
C LYS A 495 -2.21 -24.78 -20.10
N GLU A 496 -2.99 -25.47 -19.31
CA GLU A 496 -3.38 -25.08 -17.94
C GLU A 496 -2.17 -24.89 -17.03
N TYR A 497 -1.06 -25.58 -17.31
CA TYR A 497 0.21 -25.52 -16.56
C TYR A 497 1.30 -24.69 -17.25
N ASP A 498 1.08 -24.22 -18.48
CA ASP A 498 2.04 -23.37 -19.18
C ASP A 498 2.07 -21.98 -18.54
N ASN A 499 3.25 -21.36 -18.49
CA ASN A 499 3.40 -20.01 -17.99
C ASN A 499 2.52 -19.01 -18.76
N ILE A 500 1.95 -18.06 -18.03
CA ILE A 500 1.20 -16.95 -18.59
C ILE A 500 2.16 -15.76 -18.74
N TYR A 501 2.12 -15.13 -19.90
CA TYR A 501 2.89 -13.93 -20.20
C TYR A 501 1.95 -12.74 -20.33
N TYR A 502 2.35 -11.61 -19.71
CA TYR A 502 1.60 -10.37 -19.76
C TYR A 502 2.58 -9.23 -19.97
N SER A 503 2.55 -8.63 -21.17
CA SER A 503 3.58 -7.69 -21.59
C SER A 503 3.06 -6.27 -21.76
N LYS A 504 3.96 -5.33 -21.55
CA LYS A 504 3.75 -3.91 -21.78
C LYS A 504 4.99 -3.28 -22.36
N THR A 505 4.80 -2.45 -23.39
CA THR A 505 5.85 -1.67 -24.06
C THR A 505 5.48 -0.21 -24.04
N GLY A 506 6.40 0.69 -23.72
CA GLY A 506 6.16 2.11 -23.71
C GLY A 506 7.36 2.93 -24.16
N GLY A 507 7.11 4.16 -24.53
CA GLY A 507 8.17 5.09 -24.87
C GLY A 507 7.69 6.53 -24.72
N PHE A 508 8.60 7.46 -24.46
CA PHE A 508 8.29 8.87 -24.28
C PHE A 508 9.30 9.78 -24.95
N VAL A 509 8.83 10.99 -25.28
CA VAL A 509 9.66 12.13 -25.66
C VAL A 509 9.31 13.28 -24.73
N SER A 510 10.36 13.90 -24.19
CA SER A 510 10.28 15.07 -23.31
C SER A 510 11.06 16.23 -23.94
N ILE A 511 10.41 17.38 -23.98
CA ILE A 511 11.02 18.64 -24.42
C ILE A 511 10.87 19.67 -23.29
N SER A 512 11.93 20.40 -22.99
CA SER A 512 11.88 21.54 -22.09
C SER A 512 12.70 22.72 -22.62
N LYS A 513 12.28 23.92 -22.23
CA LYS A 513 12.97 25.17 -22.61
C LYS A 513 12.85 26.20 -21.49
N THR A 514 13.95 26.83 -21.18
CA THR A 514 14.03 27.96 -20.25
C THR A 514 14.12 29.26 -21.01
N LEU A 515 13.32 30.25 -20.63
CA LEU A 515 13.17 31.55 -21.28
C LEU A 515 13.38 32.71 -20.28
N SER A 516 13.50 33.93 -20.80
CA SER A 516 13.48 35.19 -20.00
C SER A 516 14.53 35.23 -18.90
N GLY A 517 15.79 34.88 -19.20
CA GLY A 517 16.85 34.89 -18.20
C GLY A 517 16.62 33.93 -17.03
N ASN A 518 16.16 32.74 -17.31
CA ASN A 518 15.82 31.67 -16.34
C ASN A 518 14.59 31.96 -15.47
N LYS A 519 13.75 32.91 -15.87
CA LYS A 519 12.52 33.21 -15.11
C LYS A 519 11.33 32.29 -15.44
N LEU A 520 11.35 31.71 -16.65
CA LEU A 520 10.23 30.92 -17.14
C LEU A 520 10.75 29.61 -17.75
N LYS A 521 10.31 28.45 -17.23
CA LYS A 521 10.65 27.12 -17.75
C LYS A 521 9.38 26.40 -18.18
N PHE A 522 9.30 26.00 -19.44
CA PHE A 522 8.23 25.18 -20.01
C PHE A 522 8.74 23.75 -20.18
N GLY A 523 7.86 22.78 -19.98
CA GLY A 523 8.11 21.39 -20.26
C GLY A 523 6.89 20.71 -20.84
N ALA A 524 7.10 19.84 -21.83
CA ALA A 524 6.06 18.98 -22.39
C ALA A 524 6.59 17.56 -22.55
N ILE A 525 5.78 16.57 -22.22
CA ILE A 525 6.08 15.16 -22.38
C ILE A 525 4.88 14.49 -23.03
N ILE A 526 5.15 13.62 -23.98
CA ILE A 526 4.17 12.68 -24.50
C ILE A 526 4.73 11.27 -24.36
N ARG A 527 3.96 10.39 -23.76
CA ARG A 527 4.27 8.97 -23.64
C ARG A 527 3.18 8.14 -24.28
N GLY A 528 3.56 7.12 -25.05
CA GLY A 528 2.68 6.06 -25.55
C GLY A 528 2.98 4.74 -24.88
N ASP A 529 1.95 4.04 -24.42
CA ASP A 529 2.05 2.70 -23.82
C ASP A 529 1.11 1.72 -24.54
N LYS A 530 1.58 0.53 -24.84
CA LYS A 530 0.84 -0.59 -25.42
C LYS A 530 0.97 -1.81 -24.52
N ASN A 531 -0.16 -2.48 -24.26
CA ASN A 531 -0.23 -3.74 -23.55
C ASN A 531 -0.84 -4.81 -24.46
N ASP A 532 -0.65 -6.10 -24.16
CA ASP A 532 -1.14 -7.22 -24.98
C ASP A 532 -2.66 -7.19 -25.24
N TYR A 533 -3.45 -6.69 -24.29
CA TYR A 533 -4.92 -6.73 -24.33
C TYR A 533 -5.56 -5.39 -24.63
N PHE A 534 -4.84 -4.27 -24.51
CA PHE A 534 -5.42 -2.94 -24.63
C PHE A 534 -4.84 -2.15 -25.79
N LYS A 535 -5.59 -1.17 -26.28
CA LYS A 535 -5.11 -0.23 -27.32
C LYS A 535 -3.94 0.60 -26.79
N THR A 536 -3.17 1.17 -27.70
CA THR A 536 -2.15 2.15 -27.33
C THR A 536 -2.80 3.36 -26.64
N LEU A 537 -2.29 3.71 -25.47
CA LEU A 537 -2.76 4.82 -24.65
C LEU A 537 -1.67 5.89 -24.55
N PHE A 538 -2.08 7.16 -24.53
CA PHE A 538 -1.17 8.29 -24.50
C PHE A 538 -1.30 9.07 -23.20
N ASN A 539 -0.16 9.40 -22.60
CA ASN A 539 -0.02 10.11 -21.34
C ASN A 539 0.70 11.45 -21.59
N PRO A 540 -0.02 12.54 -21.92
CA PRO A 540 0.57 13.87 -22.01
C PRO A 540 0.84 14.47 -20.63
N ARG A 541 1.89 15.28 -20.54
CA ARG A 541 2.22 16.13 -19.39
C ARG A 541 2.68 17.48 -19.89
N PHE A 542 2.18 18.56 -19.26
CA PHE A 542 2.61 19.93 -19.47
C PHE A 542 3.00 20.56 -18.14
N THR A 543 4.09 21.31 -18.13
CA THR A 543 4.60 21.94 -16.92
C THR A 543 5.06 23.36 -17.22
N LEU A 544 4.86 24.24 -16.23
CA LEU A 544 5.32 25.61 -16.23
C LEU A 544 5.93 25.94 -14.87
N VAL A 545 7.14 26.49 -14.87
CA VAL A 545 7.76 27.07 -13.67
C VAL A 545 8.02 28.54 -13.94
N TYR A 546 7.52 29.39 -13.03
CA TYR A 546 7.74 30.83 -13.05
C TYR A 546 8.54 31.28 -11.83
N SER A 547 9.71 31.82 -12.05
CA SER A 547 10.66 32.29 -11.04
C SER A 547 10.79 33.82 -11.11
N PRO A 548 9.83 34.60 -10.54
CA PRO A 548 9.82 36.03 -10.63
C PRO A 548 11.07 36.69 -10.01
N VAL A 549 11.50 36.15 -8.89
CA VAL A 549 12.67 36.56 -8.11
C VAL A 549 13.50 35.34 -7.75
N TYR A 550 14.77 35.52 -7.47
CA TYR A 550 15.68 34.49 -7.05
C TYR A 550 15.13 33.71 -5.83
N ARG A 551 15.11 32.38 -5.92
CA ARG A 551 14.62 31.44 -4.88
C ARG A 551 13.11 31.46 -4.60
N HIS A 552 12.29 32.06 -5.46
CA HIS A 552 10.85 32.00 -5.37
C HIS A 552 10.27 31.46 -6.65
N ASN A 553 9.63 30.30 -6.60
CA ASN A 553 9.20 29.55 -7.77
C ASN A 553 7.73 29.15 -7.64
N PHE A 554 6.94 29.55 -8.62
CA PHE A 554 5.58 29.05 -8.82
C PHE A 554 5.61 27.97 -9.87
N ARG A 555 4.86 26.92 -9.69
CA ARG A 555 4.75 25.82 -10.64
C ARG A 555 3.30 25.52 -10.97
N PHE A 556 3.06 25.13 -12.20
CA PHE A 556 1.83 24.57 -12.68
C PHE A 556 2.12 23.29 -13.44
N SER A 557 1.33 22.24 -13.23
CA SER A 557 1.40 21.02 -14.04
C SER A 557 0.03 20.47 -14.36
N PHE A 558 -0.11 19.95 -15.57
CA PHE A 558 -1.18 19.07 -16.02
C PHE A 558 -0.57 17.74 -16.44
N GLN A 559 -1.16 16.65 -16.00
CA GLN A 559 -0.71 15.30 -16.33
C GLN A 559 -1.90 14.38 -16.55
N SER A 560 -1.82 13.54 -17.59
CA SER A 560 -2.71 12.40 -17.77
C SER A 560 -1.95 11.12 -17.46
N GLY A 561 -2.61 10.14 -16.89
CA GLY A 561 -2.01 8.86 -16.56
C GLY A 561 -2.98 7.71 -16.66
N TYR A 562 -2.51 6.57 -17.17
CA TYR A 562 -3.24 5.33 -17.19
C TYR A 562 -2.58 4.30 -16.30
N ARG A 563 -3.42 3.46 -15.66
CA ARG A 563 -3.02 2.26 -14.94
C ARG A 563 -3.61 1.04 -15.64
N TYR A 564 -2.75 0.16 -16.11
CA TYR A 564 -3.19 -1.15 -16.57
C TYR A 564 -3.54 -2.06 -15.39
N PRO A 565 -4.49 -2.99 -15.57
CA PRO A 565 -4.74 -4.03 -14.57
C PRO A 565 -3.45 -4.75 -14.19
N ILE A 566 -3.25 -4.98 -12.90
CA ILE A 566 -2.17 -5.83 -12.40
C ILE A 566 -2.49 -7.30 -12.70
N ILE A 567 -1.50 -8.17 -12.57
CA ILE A 567 -1.65 -9.61 -12.85
C ILE A 567 -2.84 -10.21 -12.10
N PHE A 568 -3.02 -9.87 -10.82
CA PHE A 568 -4.12 -10.41 -10.02
C PHE A 568 -5.49 -9.92 -10.49
N GLU A 569 -5.61 -8.66 -10.87
CA GLU A 569 -6.85 -8.10 -11.43
C GLU A 569 -7.17 -8.72 -12.81
N ALA A 570 -6.13 -9.05 -13.57
CA ALA A 570 -6.23 -9.60 -14.92
C ALA A 570 -6.52 -11.10 -14.94
N TYR A 571 -5.83 -11.91 -14.11
CA TYR A 571 -5.76 -13.36 -14.23
C TYR A 571 -6.12 -14.16 -12.97
N SER A 572 -6.62 -13.54 -11.90
CA SER A 572 -7.00 -14.28 -10.70
C SER A 572 -8.05 -15.36 -10.97
N ASN A 573 -7.97 -16.48 -10.23
CA ASN A 573 -8.92 -17.59 -10.28
C ASN A 573 -9.07 -18.23 -8.90
N VAL A 574 -9.43 -17.44 -7.89
CA VAL A 574 -9.41 -17.86 -6.50
C VAL A 574 -10.79 -18.35 -6.07
N ASN A 575 -10.89 -19.56 -5.53
CA ASN A 575 -12.04 -20.01 -4.78
C ASN A 575 -11.85 -19.69 -3.29
N SER A 576 -12.86 -19.11 -2.67
CA SER A 576 -12.83 -18.79 -1.24
C SER A 576 -14.25 -18.65 -0.72
N GLY A 577 -14.63 -19.51 0.23
CA GLY A 577 -15.96 -19.50 0.85
C GLY A 577 -17.09 -19.72 -0.16
N GLY A 578 -16.90 -20.61 -1.13
CA GLY A 578 -17.88 -20.92 -2.17
C GLY A 578 -18.09 -19.83 -3.22
N VAL A 579 -17.30 -18.73 -3.18
CA VAL A 579 -17.34 -17.65 -4.18
C VAL A 579 -16.07 -17.70 -5.04
N LYS A 580 -16.24 -17.74 -6.35
CA LYS A 580 -15.12 -17.73 -7.29
C LYS A 580 -14.73 -16.31 -7.68
N ARG A 581 -13.52 -15.89 -7.32
CA ARG A 581 -12.94 -14.62 -7.78
C ARG A 581 -12.22 -14.84 -9.10
N VAL A 582 -12.63 -14.10 -10.15
CA VAL A 582 -12.13 -14.28 -11.51
C VAL A 582 -11.55 -12.97 -12.03
N GLY A 583 -10.42 -13.07 -12.74
CA GLY A 583 -9.77 -11.95 -13.41
C GLY A 583 -10.67 -11.34 -14.48
N GLY A 584 -10.59 -10.02 -14.65
CA GLY A 584 -11.50 -9.26 -15.50
C GLY A 584 -11.18 -9.28 -17.00
N LEU A 585 -10.08 -9.94 -17.44
CA LEU A 585 -9.78 -10.06 -18.86
C LEU A 585 -10.77 -11.00 -19.57
N PRO A 586 -11.12 -10.76 -20.85
CA PRO A 586 -12.01 -11.63 -21.60
C PRO A 586 -11.60 -13.10 -21.61
N VAL A 587 -10.30 -13.39 -21.61
CA VAL A 587 -9.76 -14.76 -21.59
C VAL A 587 -10.09 -15.51 -20.29
N MET A 588 -10.36 -14.81 -19.19
CA MET A 588 -10.69 -15.38 -17.87
C MET A 588 -12.20 -15.42 -17.62
N SER A 589 -12.92 -14.43 -18.08
CA SER A 589 -14.29 -14.12 -17.66
C SER A 589 -15.32 -14.23 -18.78
N ASN A 590 -14.94 -14.81 -19.92
CA ASN A 590 -15.82 -15.00 -21.07
C ASN A 590 -17.12 -15.72 -20.69
N GLY A 591 -18.27 -15.14 -21.06
CA GLY A 591 -19.60 -15.67 -20.78
C GLY A 591 -20.12 -15.39 -19.36
N ILE A 592 -19.27 -15.00 -18.39
CA ILE A 592 -19.72 -14.71 -17.03
C ILE A 592 -20.45 -13.36 -17.00
N PHE A 593 -19.82 -12.29 -17.51
CA PHE A 593 -20.43 -10.94 -17.49
C PHE A 593 -21.77 -10.87 -18.22
N GLU A 594 -21.89 -11.58 -19.34
CA GLU A 594 -23.07 -11.58 -20.20
C GLU A 594 -24.27 -12.30 -19.55
N ASN A 595 -23.99 -13.31 -18.70
CA ASN A 595 -25.02 -14.15 -18.07
C ASN A 595 -25.28 -13.85 -16.62
N ALA A 596 -24.51 -12.91 -16.03
CA ALA A 596 -24.57 -12.60 -14.60
C ALA A 596 -25.68 -11.62 -14.23
N TRP A 597 -26.08 -11.71 -12.95
CA TRP A 597 -27.01 -10.82 -12.28
C TRP A 597 -26.36 -10.27 -11.01
N LEU A 598 -26.67 -9.03 -10.64
CA LEU A 598 -26.10 -8.38 -9.46
C LEU A 598 -26.53 -9.09 -8.19
N GLN A 599 -25.57 -9.52 -7.37
CA GLN A 599 -25.84 -10.21 -6.13
C GLN A 599 -26.72 -9.38 -5.17
N SER A 600 -26.55 -8.06 -5.10
CA SER A 600 -27.37 -7.16 -4.30
C SER A 600 -28.85 -7.23 -4.69
N SER A 601 -29.15 -7.27 -6.00
CA SER A 601 -30.54 -7.40 -6.50
C SER A 601 -31.13 -8.78 -6.22
N ILE A 602 -30.33 -9.83 -6.29
CA ILE A 602 -30.73 -11.20 -5.95
C ILE A 602 -31.08 -11.30 -4.46
N THR A 603 -30.25 -10.70 -3.60
CA THR A 603 -30.53 -10.66 -2.14
C THR A 603 -31.85 -9.94 -1.84
N THR A 604 -32.07 -8.78 -2.47
CA THR A 604 -33.33 -8.03 -2.33
C THR A 604 -34.53 -8.84 -2.84
N PHE A 605 -34.38 -9.48 -3.98
CA PHE A 605 -35.40 -10.35 -4.58
C PHE A 605 -35.74 -11.55 -3.66
N GLN A 606 -34.72 -12.26 -3.17
CA GLN A 606 -34.90 -13.41 -2.26
C GLN A 606 -35.60 -13.00 -0.95
N ALA A 607 -35.24 -11.84 -0.39
CA ALA A 607 -35.88 -11.29 0.80
C ALA A 607 -37.38 -10.95 0.55
N ALA A 608 -37.67 -10.30 -0.58
CA ALA A 608 -39.05 -9.96 -0.95
C ALA A 608 -39.93 -11.22 -1.19
N VAL A 609 -39.37 -12.22 -1.87
CA VAL A 609 -40.06 -13.51 -2.08
C VAL A 609 -40.35 -14.19 -0.75
N LEU A 610 -39.38 -14.25 0.17
CA LEU A 610 -39.59 -14.85 1.50
C LEU A 610 -40.62 -14.08 2.30
N ASN A 611 -40.63 -12.75 2.23
CA ASN A 611 -41.63 -11.93 2.90
C ASN A 611 -43.05 -12.21 2.37
N ASP A 612 -43.22 -12.29 1.07
CA ASP A 612 -44.52 -12.59 0.44
C ASP A 612 -45.01 -14.00 0.81
N ILE A 613 -44.12 -14.99 0.91
CA ILE A 613 -44.49 -16.33 1.37
C ILE A 613 -44.90 -16.30 2.85
N ASN A 614 -44.09 -15.69 3.70
CA ASN A 614 -44.24 -15.78 5.16
C ASN A 614 -45.31 -14.85 5.75
N GLN A 615 -45.48 -13.65 5.17
CA GLN A 615 -46.39 -12.63 5.68
C GLN A 615 -47.69 -12.54 4.86
N ASN A 616 -47.57 -12.75 3.54
CA ASN A 616 -48.71 -12.57 2.63
C ASN A 616 -49.35 -13.92 2.19
N GLY A 617 -48.79 -15.06 2.63
CA GLY A 617 -49.35 -16.40 2.35
C GLY A 617 -49.27 -16.81 0.87
N LEU A 618 -48.43 -16.16 0.07
CA LEU A 618 -48.34 -16.50 -1.35
C LEU A 618 -47.62 -17.83 -1.55
N SER A 619 -48.01 -18.56 -2.61
CA SER A 619 -47.26 -19.73 -3.04
C SER A 619 -45.86 -19.28 -3.52
N LYS A 620 -44.87 -20.16 -3.42
CA LYS A 620 -43.48 -19.86 -3.82
C LYS A 620 -43.43 -19.36 -5.27
N THR A 621 -44.15 -20.00 -6.17
CA THR A 621 -44.22 -19.61 -7.60
C THR A 621 -44.83 -18.21 -7.79
N ALA A 622 -45.96 -17.93 -7.12
CA ALA A 622 -46.59 -16.61 -7.19
C ALA A 622 -45.69 -15.49 -6.60
N ALA A 623 -45.03 -15.78 -5.46
CA ALA A 623 -44.10 -14.83 -4.86
C ALA A 623 -42.86 -14.56 -5.75
N ILE A 624 -42.29 -15.55 -6.41
CA ILE A 624 -41.19 -15.40 -7.36
C ILE A 624 -41.64 -14.53 -8.56
N GLU A 625 -42.75 -14.85 -9.17
CA GLU A 625 -43.31 -14.11 -10.34
C GLU A 625 -43.59 -12.63 -9.99
N LYS A 626 -44.18 -12.38 -8.83
CA LYS A 626 -44.47 -11.02 -8.33
C LYS A 626 -43.19 -10.18 -8.19
N ASN A 627 -42.11 -10.77 -7.70
CA ASN A 627 -40.88 -10.04 -7.31
C ASN A 627 -39.77 -10.09 -8.39
N LYS A 628 -39.93 -10.82 -9.51
CA LYS A 628 -38.87 -11.00 -10.50
C LYS A 628 -38.30 -9.70 -11.09
N THR A 629 -39.06 -8.61 -11.07
CA THR A 629 -38.63 -7.29 -11.56
C THR A 629 -37.57 -6.62 -10.65
N LEU A 630 -37.39 -7.12 -9.43
CA LEU A 630 -36.30 -6.66 -8.53
C LEU A 630 -34.93 -7.14 -9.00
N LEU A 631 -34.88 -8.20 -9.81
CA LEU A 631 -33.64 -8.74 -10.36
C LEU A 631 -33.04 -7.77 -11.38
N LYS A 632 -31.77 -7.44 -11.20
CA LYS A 632 -31.01 -6.57 -12.10
C LYS A 632 -29.90 -7.36 -12.77
N LYS A 633 -29.91 -7.38 -14.11
CA LYS A 633 -28.84 -7.94 -14.91
C LYS A 633 -27.56 -7.14 -14.67
N ASN A 634 -26.41 -7.81 -14.75
CA ASN A 634 -25.10 -7.18 -14.60
C ASN A 634 -24.91 -6.05 -15.63
N PRO A 635 -24.59 -4.79 -15.21
CA PRO A 635 -24.32 -3.66 -16.10
C PRO A 635 -22.82 -3.53 -16.44
N TYR A 636 -21.95 -4.33 -15.80
CA TYR A 636 -20.51 -4.22 -15.96
C TYR A 636 -19.99 -5.09 -17.11
N THR A 637 -18.77 -4.79 -17.53
CA THR A 637 -18.07 -5.47 -18.61
C THR A 637 -16.62 -5.79 -18.23
N TYR A 638 -15.88 -6.34 -19.17
CA TYR A 638 -14.48 -6.68 -19.02
C TYR A 638 -13.63 -5.50 -18.57
N ILE A 639 -12.63 -5.81 -17.75
CA ILE A 639 -11.72 -4.82 -17.18
C ILE A 639 -11.02 -3.97 -18.24
N GLN A 640 -10.92 -2.67 -17.99
CA GLN A 640 -10.24 -1.68 -18.81
C GLN A 640 -9.18 -0.94 -17.96
N PRO A 641 -8.19 -0.29 -18.58
CA PRO A 641 -7.27 0.57 -17.89
C PRO A 641 -7.97 1.72 -17.16
N GLU A 642 -7.56 1.96 -15.91
CA GLU A 642 -7.98 3.11 -15.12
C GLU A 642 -7.28 4.37 -15.63
N HIS A 643 -7.97 5.51 -15.62
CA HIS A 643 -7.47 6.78 -16.15
C HIS A 643 -7.58 7.90 -15.14
N VAL A 644 -6.56 8.76 -15.06
CA VAL A 644 -6.58 9.97 -14.23
C VAL A 644 -6.07 11.18 -15.01
N ASN A 645 -6.76 12.31 -14.86
CA ASN A 645 -6.26 13.63 -15.21
C ASN A 645 -5.97 14.42 -13.93
N ALA A 646 -4.75 14.92 -13.79
CA ALA A 646 -4.25 15.60 -12.60
C ALA A 646 -3.81 17.02 -12.93
N PHE A 647 -4.23 17.97 -12.11
CA PHE A 647 -3.84 19.37 -12.13
C PHE A 647 -3.14 19.69 -10.81
N GLU A 648 -2.05 20.42 -10.87
CA GLU A 648 -1.32 20.88 -9.69
C GLU A 648 -0.83 22.30 -9.86
N VAL A 649 -0.97 23.09 -8.80
CA VAL A 649 -0.34 24.39 -8.63
C VAL A 649 0.48 24.35 -7.36
N GLY A 650 1.70 24.84 -7.39
CA GLY A 650 2.55 24.84 -6.21
C GLY A 650 3.49 26.03 -6.15
N TYR A 651 4.07 26.22 -4.98
CA TYR A 651 5.03 27.25 -4.68
C TYR A 651 6.19 26.68 -3.85
N LYS A 652 7.43 27.07 -4.21
CA LYS A 652 8.61 26.83 -3.37
C LYS A 652 9.35 28.15 -3.18
N GLY A 653 9.69 28.47 -1.92
CA GLY A 653 10.37 29.72 -1.60
C GLY A 653 11.33 29.61 -0.43
N VAL A 654 12.38 30.43 -0.48
CA VAL A 654 13.38 30.54 0.58
C VAL A 654 13.37 31.95 1.15
N PHE A 655 13.19 32.05 2.45
CA PHE A 655 13.04 33.30 3.20
C PHE A 655 14.10 33.43 4.31
N VAL A 656 14.10 34.56 5.00
CA VAL A 656 14.90 34.84 6.20
C VAL A 656 16.39 34.48 5.99
N ARG A 657 16.96 35.03 4.89
CA ARG A 657 18.36 34.79 4.50
C ARG A 657 18.74 33.29 4.40
N GLY A 658 17.78 32.45 3.92
CA GLY A 658 18.03 31.03 3.72
C GLY A 658 17.68 30.13 4.92
N LYS A 659 17.20 30.70 6.02
CA LYS A 659 16.86 29.92 7.22
C LYS A 659 15.46 29.29 7.16
N LEU A 660 14.55 29.84 6.36
CA LEU A 660 13.17 29.39 6.24
C LEU A 660 12.91 28.94 4.81
N PHE A 661 12.53 27.70 4.63
CA PHE A 661 12.05 27.10 3.39
C PHE A 661 10.57 26.78 3.50
N LEU A 662 9.79 27.20 2.50
CA LEU A 662 8.35 26.91 2.36
C LEU A 662 8.11 26.18 1.05
N ASP A 663 7.36 25.09 1.10
CA ASP A 663 6.83 24.35 -0.05
C ASP A 663 5.37 24.08 0.15
N ALA A 664 4.53 24.51 -0.80
CA ALA A 664 3.09 24.30 -0.76
C ALA A 664 2.57 23.89 -2.14
N ASP A 665 1.56 23.03 -2.15
CA ASP A 665 0.87 22.61 -3.37
C ASP A 665 -0.62 22.40 -3.13
N ILE A 666 -1.39 22.57 -4.21
CA ILE A 666 -2.81 22.26 -4.32
C ILE A 666 -2.98 21.39 -5.55
N TYR A 667 -3.77 20.35 -5.45
CA TYR A 667 -4.01 19.41 -6.54
C TYR A 667 -5.48 19.07 -6.72
N PHE A 668 -5.83 18.71 -7.96
CA PHE A 668 -7.12 18.18 -8.34
C PHE A 668 -6.94 17.03 -9.32
N ASN A 669 -7.46 15.85 -8.98
CA ASN A 669 -7.39 14.64 -9.78
C ASN A 669 -8.81 14.19 -10.15
N ASN A 670 -9.00 13.83 -11.42
CA ASN A 670 -10.24 13.28 -11.95
C ASN A 670 -9.98 11.85 -12.44
N TYR A 671 -10.54 10.85 -11.73
CA TYR A 671 -10.41 9.44 -12.05
C TYR A 671 -11.65 8.95 -12.79
N ARG A 672 -11.42 8.13 -13.82
CA ARG A 672 -12.44 7.44 -14.62
C ARG A 672 -12.07 5.97 -14.79
N SER A 673 -13.08 5.13 -15.01
CA SER A 673 -12.88 3.69 -15.17
C SER A 673 -12.09 3.08 -14.01
N PHE A 674 -12.43 3.48 -12.80
CA PHE A 674 -11.76 3.02 -11.59
C PHE A 674 -11.90 1.51 -11.46
N ILE A 675 -10.78 0.79 -11.30
CA ILE A 675 -10.80 -0.68 -11.20
C ILE A 675 -11.34 -1.07 -9.82
N ALA A 676 -12.39 -1.87 -9.84
CA ALA A 676 -13.12 -2.34 -8.67
C ALA A 676 -13.59 -3.79 -8.85
N GLN A 677 -14.24 -4.35 -7.83
CA GLN A 677 -14.83 -5.68 -7.88
C GLN A 677 -16.33 -5.60 -7.77
N ALA A 678 -17.05 -6.38 -8.60
CA ALA A 678 -18.48 -6.53 -8.53
C ALA A 678 -18.85 -7.98 -8.15
N ASN A 679 -19.80 -8.11 -7.20
CA ASN A 679 -20.35 -9.41 -6.81
C ASN A 679 -21.57 -9.72 -7.69
N MET A 680 -21.57 -10.89 -8.31
CA MET A 680 -22.61 -11.30 -9.22
C MET A 680 -22.81 -12.81 -9.21
N ASN A 681 -24.00 -13.27 -9.60
CA ASN A 681 -24.30 -14.69 -9.72
C ASN A 681 -24.77 -15.02 -11.14
N VAL A 682 -24.34 -16.17 -11.63
CA VAL A 682 -24.79 -16.73 -12.90
C VAL A 682 -25.77 -17.86 -12.61
N PRO A 683 -27.03 -17.80 -13.11
CA PRO A 683 -27.96 -18.90 -12.97
C PRO A 683 -27.51 -20.09 -13.83
N ASN A 684 -27.62 -21.32 -13.29
CA ASN A 684 -27.21 -22.54 -13.98
C ASN A 684 -28.27 -22.97 -15.04
N THR A 685 -28.79 -22.01 -15.78
CA THR A 685 -29.78 -22.20 -16.88
C THR A 685 -29.63 -21.10 -17.91
N SER A 686 -29.91 -21.43 -19.18
CA SER A 686 -30.02 -20.47 -20.27
C SER A 686 -31.48 -20.13 -20.61
N VAL A 687 -32.45 -20.81 -19.97
CA VAL A 687 -33.89 -20.60 -20.23
C VAL A 687 -34.37 -19.37 -19.47
N THR A 688 -34.72 -18.32 -20.17
CA THR A 688 -35.06 -16.99 -19.64
C THR A 688 -36.15 -17.07 -18.57
N ASP A 689 -37.24 -17.79 -18.80
CA ASP A 689 -38.36 -17.90 -17.86
C ASP A 689 -37.99 -18.65 -16.56
N SER A 690 -36.94 -19.47 -16.61
CA SER A 690 -36.46 -20.23 -15.45
C SER A 690 -35.47 -19.42 -14.57
N ILE A 691 -34.87 -18.32 -15.09
CA ILE A 691 -33.86 -17.54 -14.41
C ILE A 691 -34.31 -17.11 -13.00
N PRO A 692 -35.49 -16.51 -12.77
CA PRO A 692 -35.89 -16.10 -11.42
C PRO A 692 -35.95 -17.26 -10.41
N TYR A 693 -36.35 -18.44 -10.85
CA TYR A 693 -36.40 -19.64 -10.01
C TYR A 693 -35.02 -20.15 -9.66
N TYR A 694 -34.06 -20.07 -10.59
CA TYR A 694 -32.65 -20.43 -10.35
C TYR A 694 -31.95 -19.41 -9.45
N LEU A 695 -32.23 -18.12 -9.59
CA LEU A 695 -31.68 -17.07 -8.73
C LEU A 695 -32.34 -17.01 -7.35
N TYR A 696 -33.53 -17.59 -7.16
CA TYR A 696 -34.11 -17.79 -5.85
C TYR A 696 -33.40 -18.94 -5.11
N ASP A 697 -33.04 -20.02 -5.80
CA ASP A 697 -32.39 -21.20 -5.25
C ASP A 697 -30.86 -21.06 -5.29
N LYS A 698 -30.24 -20.88 -4.10
CA LYS A 698 -28.78 -20.69 -3.99
C LYS A 698 -27.98 -21.87 -4.56
N THR A 699 -28.55 -23.07 -4.63
CA THR A 699 -27.86 -24.26 -5.15
C THR A 699 -27.86 -24.34 -6.68
N LYS A 700 -28.70 -23.51 -7.34
CA LYS A 700 -28.88 -23.49 -8.80
C LYS A 700 -28.21 -22.28 -9.46
N GLN A 701 -27.28 -21.66 -8.79
CA GLN A 701 -26.53 -20.49 -9.27
C GLN A 701 -25.08 -20.56 -8.81
N SER A 702 -24.20 -19.94 -9.59
CA SER A 702 -22.77 -19.88 -9.29
C SER A 702 -22.40 -18.45 -8.90
N PRO A 703 -21.93 -18.20 -7.68
CA PRO A 703 -21.52 -16.87 -7.23
C PRO A 703 -20.10 -16.54 -7.72
N TYR A 704 -19.95 -15.33 -8.25
CA TYR A 704 -18.67 -14.80 -8.73
C TYR A 704 -18.36 -13.44 -8.11
N ARG A 705 -17.08 -13.17 -7.94
CA ARG A 705 -16.52 -11.86 -7.67
C ARG A 705 -15.60 -11.49 -8.82
N MET A 706 -16.02 -10.51 -9.63
CA MET A 706 -15.39 -10.18 -10.90
C MET A 706 -14.65 -8.86 -10.83
N TRP A 707 -13.44 -8.81 -11.39
CA TRP A 707 -12.73 -7.57 -11.62
C TRP A 707 -13.31 -6.83 -12.81
N THR A 708 -13.68 -5.58 -12.62
CA THR A 708 -14.30 -4.72 -13.62
C THR A 708 -13.95 -3.26 -13.35
N ASN A 709 -14.61 -2.32 -14.02
CA ASN A 709 -14.46 -0.90 -13.77
C ASN A 709 -15.76 -0.30 -13.22
N SER A 710 -15.62 0.53 -12.19
CA SER A 710 -16.70 1.37 -11.70
C SER A 710 -17.09 2.39 -12.77
N GLN A 711 -18.39 2.65 -12.89
CA GLN A 711 -18.98 3.68 -13.75
C GLN A 711 -18.94 5.07 -13.08
N THR A 712 -18.63 5.10 -11.79
CA THR A 712 -18.55 6.32 -11.00
C THR A 712 -17.32 7.15 -11.39
N ILE A 713 -17.51 8.44 -11.63
CA ILE A 713 -16.39 9.38 -11.76
C ILE A 713 -15.99 9.85 -10.37
N VAL A 714 -14.72 9.76 -10.07
CA VAL A 714 -14.17 10.07 -8.75
C VAL A 714 -13.26 11.28 -8.84
N HIS A 715 -13.51 12.30 -8.02
CA HIS A 715 -12.66 13.47 -7.86
C HIS A 715 -11.91 13.39 -6.55
N ASN A 716 -10.59 13.52 -6.62
CA ASN A 716 -9.72 13.65 -5.46
C ASN A 716 -9.04 15.02 -5.51
N TYR A 717 -9.14 15.80 -4.46
CA TYR A 717 -8.50 17.10 -4.34
C TYR A 717 -7.91 17.29 -2.96
N GLY A 718 -6.88 18.11 -2.90
CA GLY A 718 -6.23 18.39 -1.64
C GLY A 718 -5.16 19.44 -1.75
N MET A 719 -4.52 19.66 -0.62
CA MET A 719 -3.39 20.59 -0.50
C MET A 719 -2.37 20.03 0.48
N SER A 720 -1.12 20.41 0.29
CA SER A 720 -0.09 20.16 1.30
C SER A 720 0.83 21.38 1.43
N ALA A 721 1.27 21.64 2.66
CA ALA A 721 2.22 22.70 2.95
C ALA A 721 3.27 22.19 3.93
N GLY A 722 4.53 22.51 3.68
CA GLY A 722 5.66 22.14 4.51
C GLY A 722 6.57 23.33 4.78
N ILE A 723 7.03 23.42 6.01
CA ILE A 723 7.97 24.45 6.48
C ILE A 723 9.20 23.74 7.06
N THR A 724 10.37 24.21 6.65
CA THR A 724 11.64 23.87 7.28
C THR A 724 12.28 25.16 7.76
N TYR A 725 12.48 25.30 9.05
CA TYR A 725 13.04 26.51 9.66
C TYR A 725 14.20 26.21 10.59
N ARG A 726 15.35 26.75 10.27
CA ARG A 726 16.53 26.72 11.15
C ARG A 726 16.54 28.01 11.98
N PHE A 727 16.39 27.87 13.29
CA PHE A 727 16.37 28.99 14.21
C PHE A 727 17.57 28.95 15.20
N ILE A 728 17.44 29.32 16.41
CA ILE A 728 18.54 29.51 17.38
C ILE A 728 19.46 28.28 17.48
N LYS A 729 20.80 28.48 17.42
CA LYS A 729 21.80 27.44 17.65
C LYS A 729 21.59 26.11 16.88
N ASP A 730 21.27 26.22 15.61
CA ASP A 730 21.07 25.07 14.71
C ASP A 730 19.88 24.14 15.07
N TYR A 731 18.95 24.60 15.89
CA TYR A 731 17.65 23.92 16.01
C TYR A 731 16.90 23.98 14.69
N LEU A 732 16.40 22.83 14.27
CA LEU A 732 15.66 22.68 13.04
C LEU A 732 14.23 22.27 13.34
N LEU A 733 13.27 23.12 12.94
CA LEU A 733 11.84 22.80 12.91
C LEU A 733 11.48 22.36 11.50
N ARG A 734 10.88 21.19 11.39
CA ARG A 734 10.18 20.73 10.19
C ARG A 734 8.72 20.48 10.55
N THR A 735 7.81 21.08 9.83
CA THR A 735 6.38 20.83 10.04
C THR A 735 5.67 20.78 8.70
N ASN A 736 4.65 19.95 8.61
CA ASN A 736 3.80 19.91 7.44
C ASN A 736 2.35 19.61 7.81
N VAL A 737 1.47 20.01 6.92
CA VAL A 737 0.04 19.72 6.97
C VAL A 737 -0.41 19.27 5.59
N THR A 738 -1.26 18.25 5.58
CA THR A 738 -1.84 17.69 4.35
C THR A 738 -3.34 17.57 4.53
N TYR A 739 -4.08 18.03 3.52
CA TYR A 739 -5.52 17.83 3.37
C TYR A 739 -5.79 17.04 2.10
N SER A 740 -6.64 16.02 2.18
CA SER A 740 -7.02 15.19 1.02
C SER A 740 -8.49 14.79 1.15
N LYS A 741 -9.26 14.98 0.07
CA LYS A 741 -10.69 14.66 0.07
C LYS A 741 -11.12 13.99 -1.22
N LEU A 742 -11.97 12.96 -1.07
CA LEU A 742 -12.66 12.30 -2.17
C LEU A 742 -14.07 12.87 -2.32
N LYS A 743 -14.48 13.09 -3.59
CA LYS A 743 -15.86 13.39 -3.94
C LYS A 743 -16.27 12.48 -5.11
N LYS A 744 -17.32 11.72 -4.93
CA LYS A 744 -17.91 10.90 -6.00
C LYS A 744 -18.90 11.73 -6.82
N SER A 745 -19.11 11.32 -8.07
CA SER A 745 -20.18 11.89 -8.91
C SER A 745 -21.55 11.39 -8.44
N ILE A 746 -22.61 12.02 -8.92
CA ILE A 746 -24.00 11.69 -8.59
C ILE A 746 -24.39 10.26 -9.01
N ASN A 747 -23.70 9.69 -10.02
CA ASN A 747 -23.94 8.33 -10.53
C ASN A 747 -23.08 7.29 -9.80
N GLU A 748 -23.28 7.16 -8.50
CA GLU A 748 -22.59 6.14 -7.71
C GLU A 748 -23.15 4.74 -8.01
N ASP A 749 -22.27 3.82 -8.38
CA ASP A 749 -22.63 2.43 -8.65
C ASP A 749 -22.49 1.50 -7.41
N GLY A 750 -22.11 2.08 -6.27
CA GLY A 750 -21.97 1.36 -5.01
C GLY A 750 -20.72 0.48 -4.88
N LEU A 751 -19.84 0.48 -5.88
CA LEU A 751 -18.57 -0.25 -5.76
C LEU A 751 -17.59 0.48 -4.84
N GLU A 752 -16.76 -0.30 -4.13
CA GLU A 752 -15.73 0.22 -3.22
C GLU A 752 -14.71 1.07 -3.99
N ASP A 753 -14.38 2.25 -3.48
CA ASP A 753 -13.32 3.11 -4.03
C ASP A 753 -11.96 2.91 -3.34
N GLY A 754 -11.95 2.46 -2.09
CA GLY A 754 -10.74 2.21 -1.32
C GLY A 754 -9.90 3.48 -1.09
N PHE A 755 -10.53 4.65 -0.90
CA PHE A 755 -9.82 5.91 -0.66
C PHE A 755 -8.95 5.87 0.59
N ASN A 756 -9.44 5.32 1.69
CA ASN A 756 -8.72 4.93 2.91
C ASN A 756 -7.70 5.98 3.39
N THR A 757 -8.09 7.24 3.37
CA THR A 757 -7.17 8.35 3.64
C THR A 757 -7.83 9.34 4.58
N PRO A 758 -7.15 9.74 5.67
CA PRO A 758 -7.63 10.79 6.55
C PRO A 758 -7.73 12.13 5.80
N GLU A 759 -8.76 12.91 6.08
CA GLU A 759 -8.89 14.25 5.47
C GLU A 759 -7.73 15.17 5.88
N TRP A 760 -7.26 15.04 7.12
CA TRP A 760 -6.18 15.88 7.65
C TRP A 760 -5.08 15.03 8.27
N MET A 761 -3.84 15.39 7.95
CA MET A 761 -2.62 14.86 8.58
C MET A 761 -1.66 16.01 8.87
N THR A 762 -0.95 15.95 9.99
CA THR A 762 0.09 16.91 10.34
C THR A 762 1.24 16.25 11.08
N ASN A 763 2.44 16.72 10.79
CA ASN A 763 3.67 16.30 11.45
C ASN A 763 4.48 17.54 11.85
N ALA A 764 5.12 17.46 13.00
CA ALA A 764 6.05 18.50 13.45
C ALA A 764 7.25 17.87 14.15
N THR A 765 8.45 18.14 13.65
CA THR A 765 9.72 17.64 14.20
C THR A 765 10.59 18.80 14.62
N ILE A 766 11.05 18.79 15.87
CA ILE A 766 12.12 19.67 16.35
C ILE A 766 13.34 18.80 16.59
N SER A 767 14.47 19.17 16.01
CA SER A 767 15.72 18.42 16.15
C SER A 767 16.95 19.33 16.23
N ASN A 768 17.97 18.82 16.90
CA ASN A 768 19.31 19.41 16.90
C ASN A 768 20.34 18.30 17.07
N GLU A 769 21.29 18.19 16.13
CA GLU A 769 22.35 17.17 16.17
C GLU A 769 23.46 17.49 17.20
N LYS A 770 23.56 18.74 17.65
CA LYS A 770 24.69 19.25 18.45
C LYS A 770 24.21 20.20 19.53
N ILE A 771 23.26 19.75 20.36
CA ILE A 771 22.82 20.53 21.54
C ILE A 771 23.99 20.84 22.45
N TYR A 772 24.83 19.83 22.70
CA TYR A 772 26.10 19.97 23.45
C TYR A 772 27.14 19.01 22.86
N LYS A 773 28.23 19.56 22.30
CA LYS A 773 29.30 18.79 21.60
C LYS A 773 28.68 17.86 20.50
N THR A 774 28.67 16.56 20.72
CA THR A 774 28.16 15.51 19.81
C THR A 774 26.87 14.87 20.33
N PHE A 775 26.24 15.49 21.33
CA PHE A 775 24.93 15.08 21.85
C PHE A 775 23.82 15.75 21.06
N GLY A 776 22.92 14.97 20.53
CA GLY A 776 21.75 15.43 19.75
C GLY A 776 20.45 14.93 20.34
N ALA A 777 19.33 15.59 19.98
CA ALA A 777 17.98 15.14 20.30
C ALA A 777 16.99 15.51 19.19
N ALA A 778 15.91 14.77 19.11
CA ALA A 778 14.78 15.08 18.26
C ALA A 778 13.47 14.61 18.90
N VAL A 779 12.42 15.37 18.65
CA VAL A 779 11.04 15.04 19.01
C VAL A 779 10.14 15.26 17.79
N THR A 780 9.28 14.31 17.49
CA THR A 780 8.30 14.38 16.41
C THR A 780 6.90 14.17 16.97
N PHE A 781 6.01 15.10 16.67
CA PHE A 781 4.57 14.94 16.86
C PHE A 781 3.92 14.57 15.55
N ARG A 782 2.98 13.62 15.56
CA ARG A 782 2.13 13.26 14.43
C ARG A 782 0.69 13.21 14.85
N TRP A 783 -0.20 13.64 13.96
CA TRP A 783 -1.64 13.53 14.14
C TRP A 783 -2.33 13.30 12.80
N GLN A 784 -3.40 12.50 12.82
CA GLN A 784 -4.33 12.38 11.70
C GLN A 784 -5.78 12.36 12.17
N SER A 785 -6.68 12.84 11.30
CA SER A 785 -8.12 12.74 11.51
C SER A 785 -8.62 11.30 11.30
N LYS A 786 -9.81 11.01 11.82
CA LYS A 786 -10.50 9.74 11.51
C LYS A 786 -10.81 9.65 10.02
N TYR A 787 -10.94 8.42 9.54
CA TYR A 787 -11.35 8.15 8.15
C TYR A 787 -12.06 6.82 8.02
N LEU A 788 -12.95 6.70 7.01
CA LEU A 788 -13.57 5.43 6.64
C LEU A 788 -12.56 4.58 5.87
N CYS A 789 -12.29 3.38 6.38
CA CYS A 789 -11.51 2.36 5.70
C CYS A 789 -12.44 1.37 5.01
N GLN A 790 -12.28 1.20 3.72
CA GLN A 790 -12.99 0.23 2.91
C GLN A 790 -11.99 -0.79 2.38
N SER A 791 -12.16 -2.02 2.78
CA SER A 791 -11.37 -3.14 2.29
C SER A 791 -12.26 -4.39 2.19
N PHE A 792 -11.78 -5.39 1.50
CA PHE A 792 -12.47 -6.69 1.44
C PHE A 792 -12.64 -7.33 2.82
N LEU A 793 -11.70 -7.09 3.72
CA LEU A 793 -11.73 -7.66 5.07
C LEU A 793 -12.80 -6.98 5.92
N VAL A 794 -12.89 -5.64 5.85
CA VAL A 794 -13.77 -4.85 6.71
C VAL A 794 -14.04 -3.47 6.12
N ILE A 795 -15.23 -2.95 6.39
CA ILE A 795 -15.59 -1.55 6.19
C ILE A 795 -15.85 -0.95 7.57
N ALA A 796 -14.94 -0.12 8.06
CA ALA A 796 -15.04 0.48 9.39
C ALA A 796 -14.28 1.80 9.48
N ASP A 797 -14.64 2.64 10.45
CA ASP A 797 -13.91 3.86 10.77
C ASP A 797 -12.57 3.51 11.46
N VAL A 798 -11.49 4.12 10.97
CA VAL A 798 -10.22 4.20 11.70
C VAL A 798 -10.27 5.49 12.54
N PRO A 799 -10.18 5.39 13.86
CA PRO A 799 -10.22 6.56 14.74
C PRO A 799 -9.08 7.56 14.47
N ALA A 800 -9.30 8.83 14.82
CA ALA A 800 -8.22 9.80 14.87
C ALA A 800 -7.20 9.41 15.95
N TYR A 801 -5.92 9.62 15.68
CA TYR A 801 -4.87 9.39 16.68
C TYR A 801 -3.75 10.42 16.60
N ALA A 802 -3.02 10.55 17.70
CA ALA A 802 -1.80 11.33 17.80
C ALA A 802 -0.70 10.52 18.44
N THR A 803 0.54 10.68 17.98
CA THR A 803 1.72 10.04 18.55
C THR A 803 2.85 11.04 18.73
N ILE A 804 3.70 10.78 19.71
CA ILE A 804 4.95 11.51 19.91
C ILE A 804 6.09 10.49 19.85
N ASP A 805 7.07 10.76 19.01
CA ASP A 805 8.32 10.01 18.95
C ASP A 805 9.44 10.88 19.51
N ALA A 806 10.42 10.28 20.18
CA ALA A 806 11.56 11.01 20.72
C ALA A 806 12.85 10.21 20.55
N GLN A 807 13.96 10.92 20.41
CA GLN A 807 15.30 10.33 20.46
C GLN A 807 16.31 11.24 21.13
N ILE A 808 17.31 10.62 21.72
CA ILE A 808 18.58 11.23 22.05
C ILE A 808 19.70 10.44 21.38
N SER A 809 20.76 11.12 20.98
CA SER A 809 21.90 10.49 20.30
C SER A 809 23.22 11.07 20.76
N TYR A 810 24.24 10.23 20.74
CA TYR A 810 25.59 10.63 21.06
C TYR A 810 26.57 10.04 20.06
N GLN A 811 27.43 10.87 19.47
CA GLN A 811 28.47 10.45 18.55
C GLN A 811 29.84 10.51 19.24
N PHE A 812 30.55 9.39 19.26
CA PHE A 812 31.88 9.27 19.82
C PHE A 812 32.90 9.80 18.81
N ALA A 813 33.43 10.98 19.03
CA ALA A 813 34.30 11.69 18.08
C ALA A 813 35.57 10.92 17.66
N LYS A 814 36.13 10.05 18.56
CA LYS A 814 37.35 9.30 18.31
C LYS A 814 37.17 7.94 17.63
N THR A 815 36.01 7.31 17.74
CA THR A 815 35.80 5.91 17.32
C THR A 815 34.85 5.77 16.14
N ASN A 816 34.32 6.86 15.56
CA ASN A 816 33.29 6.84 14.52
C ASN A 816 32.08 5.97 14.90
N ALA A 817 31.85 5.78 16.20
CA ALA A 817 30.69 5.06 16.73
C ALA A 817 29.62 6.04 17.20
N GLY A 818 28.38 5.60 17.19
CA GLY A 818 27.23 6.36 17.67
C GLY A 818 26.29 5.47 18.48
N ILE A 819 25.64 6.07 19.46
CA ILE A 819 24.52 5.45 20.19
C ILE A 819 23.29 6.33 20.07
N LYS A 820 22.13 5.71 19.88
CA LYS A 820 20.83 6.36 19.79
C LYS A 820 19.87 5.62 20.72
N LEU A 821 19.23 6.34 21.62
CA LEU A 821 18.09 5.88 22.39
C LEU A 821 16.86 6.51 21.76
N GLY A 822 15.88 5.72 21.36
CA GLY A 822 14.68 6.19 20.66
C GLY A 822 13.42 5.52 21.16
N ALA A 823 12.32 6.22 21.00
CA ALA A 823 10.99 5.72 21.22
C ALA A 823 10.08 6.19 20.07
N SER A 824 9.42 5.27 19.40
CA SER A 824 8.29 5.55 18.54
C SER A 824 7.02 5.35 19.35
N ASN A 825 6.06 6.28 19.27
CA ASN A 825 4.89 6.32 20.14
C ASN A 825 5.28 6.27 21.63
N LEU A 826 6.02 7.30 22.06
CA LEU A 826 6.65 7.42 23.38
C LEU A 826 5.70 7.14 24.55
N PHE A 827 4.44 7.53 24.44
CA PHE A 827 3.44 7.36 25.49
C PHE A 827 2.68 6.04 25.42
N ASN A 828 3.07 5.15 24.49
CA ASN A 828 2.44 3.83 24.29
C ASN A 828 0.93 3.91 24.13
N HIS A 829 0.42 4.91 23.43
CA HIS A 829 -0.99 5.01 23.11
C HIS A 829 -1.32 4.10 21.94
N TYR A 830 -1.99 2.98 22.20
CA TYR A 830 -2.33 2.00 21.16
C TYR A 830 -3.33 2.58 20.14
N TYR A 831 -3.09 2.32 18.86
CA TYR A 831 -3.93 2.81 17.75
C TYR A 831 -3.93 1.85 16.56
N TYR A 832 -4.91 2.01 15.68
CA TYR A 832 -4.97 1.32 14.38
C TYR A 832 -4.60 2.29 13.26
N SER A 833 -3.74 1.85 12.35
CA SER A 833 -3.43 2.62 11.13
C SER A 833 -4.33 2.24 9.95
N ILE A 834 -5.03 1.11 10.04
CA ILE A 834 -5.99 0.60 9.06
C ILE A 834 -7.00 -0.30 9.77
N ALA A 835 -8.25 -0.32 9.31
CA ALA A 835 -9.27 -1.20 9.88
C ALA A 835 -8.94 -2.68 9.62
N GLY A 836 -9.17 -3.53 10.63
CA GLY A 836 -8.79 -4.94 10.63
C GLY A 836 -7.27 -5.19 10.67
N GLY A 837 -6.48 -4.13 10.76
CA GLY A 837 -5.05 -4.18 10.94
C GLY A 837 -4.63 -4.38 12.40
N PRO A 838 -3.31 -4.44 12.66
CA PRO A 838 -2.81 -4.66 14.01
C PRO A 838 -2.99 -3.43 14.91
N HIS A 839 -3.04 -3.69 16.20
CA HIS A 839 -3.05 -2.69 17.28
C HIS A 839 -1.62 -2.27 17.59
N ILE A 840 -1.25 -1.02 17.32
CA ILE A 840 0.13 -0.54 17.29
C ILE A 840 0.42 0.21 18.59
N GLY A 841 1.33 -0.34 19.37
CA GLY A 841 1.83 0.28 20.60
C GLY A 841 3.17 1.02 20.44
N GLY A 842 3.84 1.26 21.56
CA GLY A 842 5.16 1.89 21.62
C GLY A 842 6.29 0.93 21.26
N PHE A 843 7.32 1.45 20.57
CA PHE A 843 8.57 0.75 20.33
C PHE A 843 9.72 1.54 20.92
N TYR A 844 10.36 0.99 21.94
CA TYR A 844 11.49 1.60 22.65
C TYR A 844 12.77 0.87 22.29
N TYR A 845 13.78 1.60 21.81
CA TYR A 845 14.96 0.96 21.23
C TYR A 845 16.27 1.69 21.51
N VAL A 846 17.34 0.91 21.47
CA VAL A 846 18.74 1.37 21.46
C VAL A 846 19.32 0.97 20.10
N THR A 847 20.03 1.89 19.46
CA THR A 847 20.80 1.60 18.25
C THR A 847 22.26 1.97 18.48
N VAL A 848 23.15 1.04 18.20
CA VAL A 848 24.60 1.27 18.18
C VAL A 848 25.06 1.22 16.73
N THR A 849 25.80 2.21 16.29
CA THR A 849 26.37 2.29 14.95
C THR A 849 27.88 2.43 14.99
N PHE A 850 28.54 1.86 14.01
CA PHE A 850 29.97 1.99 13.83
C PHE A 850 30.30 2.14 12.35
N HIS A 851 31.24 3.04 12.00
CA HIS A 851 31.66 3.27 10.63
C HIS A 851 33.20 3.33 10.58
N THR A 852 33.78 2.73 9.54
CA THR A 852 35.18 2.99 9.14
C THR A 852 35.19 3.88 7.89
N LYS A 853 36.28 4.63 7.73
CA LYS A 853 36.54 5.35 6.48
C LYS A 853 37.14 4.38 5.44
#